data_5307512427d864f6288a158d18115c4d
#
_entry.id   5307512427d864f6288a158d18115c4d
#
_cell.length_a   1.000
_cell.length_b   1.000
_cell.length_c   1.000
_cell.angle_alpha   90.00
_cell.angle_beta   90.00
_cell.angle_gamma   90.00
#
_symmetry.space_group_name_H-M   'P 1'
#
loop_
_entity.id
_entity.type
_entity.pdbx_description
1 polymer ?
#
loop_
_entity_poly.entity_id
_entity_poly.type
_entity_poly.pdbx_seq_one_letter_code
_entity_poly.pdbx_strand_id
1 'polypeptide(L)'
;MKRKVETKMRECVFDRFTNSYKISKTLRNELVPIGKTKENIIKAGLLDEDEKRADDYQQVKKLADAFYKTFNSRVLKSLRFSVVHYYELYMNSNKTEKEKEEQITEAQKMRNIIAKAFSSDEEFKLLFKKEMITEKLKSFAQSEVEKKAVKEFAAFTTYFTGYFENRLNMYSNEEKNTAIACRIINQNLPKYIDNIRVFHTISGNSTIMEQMETLNEELAEIVEPNKVEDFFNIERYSEFICNEDIVRYNAVLGGYTKENGTKIQGINEIINLYNQQHGKEENFRRLPKMKGLYKQILADTESVSFIEKPFDNDREVLETIAEVVSVIKEQALDINAKYSIKRIIGDIAKYNLNEIFLKNGISISDISNSLFGSWSVIRQGLEGRYDANNNTKKKNEKYVSNRQKSINSDKSYSIGEINECIRLYCGVENGVEQYFVSFYNKEKKDYIERFQEAYAAANHLLTSNYESKYGLASDKKNVAIIKELLDSIKVIETFIKPLLGEGTEPCKDELFYGEFIPSYDIISTIIPLYNKVRNYVTRKPYSTEKIKLNFGKPTLLAGWDKSKERDNLSVIFRKDNNYYLGIMNRNSNNLFLDIDISDEADVYEKMEYKLLPGPNKMLPKVFFAKSNADLYAPSEEIIENYTKGTHKKNEKNFDLKKCHALIDYFKECIRKNPEWDVFNFKFSDTSTYSDISQFYNEVERQGYSIKFKNVSAKYIDGLVEEGKLYLFKIYNKDFSEFSKGKPNLHTVYFKMLFDERNMRDVVYKLNGEAEVFYRKASIAEVNQVTHKKNEPIQNKNPHVQISKGTSTFDYDITKDRRYTVDKFQFHLPITMNFGVKDNTSINERVYDTIRANKDLFVIGIDRGERHLLYLSVIDSSGRVVEQKTLNLIEDEKTKYIQDYHSLLDLKEKNQEKERKNWSEIESIKELKEGYLSQAIHVITKLMIKYN
;
A
#
# COMPACT_ATOMS: atom_id res chain seq x y z
N MET A 1 20.35 15.64 38.91
CA MET A 1 19.65 16.09 37.68
C MET A 1 19.35 14.98 36.70
N LYS A 2 20.31 14.15 36.22
CA LYS A 2 20.05 13.01 35.31
C LYS A 2 18.94 12.05 35.79
N ARG A 3 18.94 11.63 37.03
CA ARG A 3 17.94 10.73 37.62
C ARG A 3 16.53 11.32 37.67
N LYS A 4 16.41 12.65 37.95
CA LYS A 4 15.12 13.36 37.92
C LYS A 4 14.57 13.50 36.49
N VAL A 5 15.45 13.73 35.51
CA VAL A 5 15.09 13.83 34.08
C VAL A 5 14.62 12.48 33.54
N GLU A 6 15.33 11.38 33.88
CA GLU A 6 14.90 10.04 33.51
C GLU A 6 13.57 9.64 34.15
N THR A 7 13.31 10.04 35.39
CA THR A 7 12.04 9.75 36.08
C THR A 7 10.89 10.51 35.46
N LYS A 8 11.02 11.81 35.13
CA LYS A 8 9.99 12.61 34.44
C LYS A 8 9.71 12.10 33.05
N MET A 9 10.73 11.77 32.26
CA MET A 9 10.57 11.15 30.94
C MET A 9 9.75 9.86 30.99
N ARG A 10 9.96 9.07 32.02
CA ARG A 10 9.26 7.80 32.22
C ARG A 10 7.82 7.98 32.68
N GLU A 11 7.52 9.02 33.44
CA GLU A 11 6.16 9.35 33.87
C GLU A 11 5.27 9.75 32.68
N CYS A 12 5.77 10.59 31.76
CA CYS A 12 5.04 11.00 30.56
C CYS A 12 4.65 9.84 29.62
N VAL A 13 5.47 8.79 29.54
CA VAL A 13 5.20 7.62 28.68
C VAL A 13 3.94 6.86 29.13
N PHE A 14 3.62 6.88 30.42
CA PHE A 14 2.47 6.20 31.01
C PHE A 14 1.29 7.13 31.27
N ASP A 15 1.37 8.39 30.84
CA ASP A 15 0.26 9.32 30.97
C ASP A 15 -0.84 8.99 29.96
N ARG A 16 -1.99 8.55 30.48
CA ARG A 16 -3.16 8.17 29.69
C ARG A 16 -3.93 9.35 29.11
N PHE A 17 -3.60 10.55 29.52
CA PHE A 17 -4.26 11.75 29.04
C PHE A 17 -3.89 12.07 27.59
N THR A 18 -2.67 11.73 27.17
CA THR A 18 -2.09 12.15 25.90
C THR A 18 -2.59 11.35 24.69
N ASN A 19 -3.28 10.22 24.90
CA ASN A 19 -3.67 9.33 23.79
C ASN A 19 -5.12 8.88 23.91
N SER A 20 -5.86 9.06 22.82
CA SER A 20 -7.30 8.83 22.75
C SER A 20 -7.70 7.51 22.11
N TYR A 21 -6.80 6.79 21.47
CA TYR A 21 -7.13 5.58 20.74
C TYR A 21 -6.24 4.40 21.11
N LYS A 22 -6.83 3.21 21.13
CA LYS A 22 -6.07 1.96 21.16
C LYS A 22 -5.39 1.81 19.78
N ILE A 23 -4.07 1.68 19.76
CA ILE A 23 -3.29 1.55 18.51
C ILE A 23 -2.55 0.22 18.55
N SER A 24 -2.72 -0.58 17.51
CA SER A 24 -1.91 -1.78 17.30
C SER A 24 -0.62 -1.44 16.57
N LYS A 25 0.51 -1.95 17.03
CA LYS A 25 1.82 -1.76 16.43
C LYS A 25 2.61 -3.07 16.45
N THR A 26 3.25 -3.40 15.32
CA THR A 26 4.16 -4.56 15.27
C THR A 26 5.59 -4.13 15.52
N LEU A 27 6.18 -4.66 16.58
CA LEU A 27 7.61 -4.53 16.86
C LEU A 27 8.38 -5.54 16.00
N ARG A 28 9.54 -5.12 15.51
CA ARG A 28 10.41 -5.95 14.66
C ARG A 28 11.77 -6.08 15.32
N ASN A 29 12.08 -7.27 15.77
CA ASN A 29 13.32 -7.60 16.45
C ASN A 29 14.10 -8.66 15.66
N GLU A 30 15.38 -8.76 15.89
CA GLU A 30 16.22 -9.84 15.40
C GLU A 30 16.29 -10.94 16.45
N LEU A 31 16.30 -12.19 16.03
CA LEU A 31 16.55 -13.35 16.88
C LEU A 31 17.93 -13.92 16.60
N VAL A 32 18.72 -14.06 17.65
CA VAL A 32 20.03 -14.72 17.57
C VAL A 32 19.95 -16.06 18.28
N PRO A 33 20.16 -17.17 17.57
CA PRO A 33 20.11 -18.51 18.16
C PRO A 33 21.23 -18.68 19.20
N ILE A 34 20.91 -19.27 20.36
CA ILE A 34 21.81 -19.56 21.46
C ILE A 34 22.16 -21.05 21.47
N GLY A 35 23.42 -21.38 21.83
CA GLY A 35 23.92 -22.74 21.90
C GLY A 35 23.69 -23.48 20.56
N LYS A 36 23.28 -24.74 20.63
CA LYS A 36 23.01 -25.60 19.48
C LYS A 36 21.68 -25.33 18.77
N THR A 37 20.97 -24.27 19.11
CA THR A 37 19.62 -23.99 18.56
C THR A 37 19.58 -24.04 17.04
N LYS A 38 20.53 -23.36 16.33
CA LYS A 38 20.56 -23.35 14.86
C LYS A 38 20.82 -24.74 14.28
N GLU A 39 21.76 -25.46 14.85
CA GLU A 39 22.12 -26.82 14.41
C GLU A 39 20.93 -27.78 14.58
N ASN A 40 20.24 -27.71 15.72
CA ASN A 40 19.06 -28.51 16.00
C ASN A 40 17.89 -28.20 15.07
N ILE A 41 17.68 -26.94 14.69
CA ILE A 41 16.66 -26.53 13.70
C ILE A 41 16.98 -27.16 12.33
N ILE A 42 18.24 -27.07 11.88
CA ILE A 42 18.68 -27.62 10.60
C ILE A 42 18.55 -29.15 10.62
N LYS A 43 19.05 -29.80 11.68
CA LYS A 43 18.96 -31.27 11.85
C LYS A 43 17.54 -31.80 11.86
N ALA A 44 16.60 -31.02 12.40
CA ALA A 44 15.17 -31.35 12.41
C ALA A 44 14.46 -31.06 11.06
N GLY A 45 15.12 -30.49 10.05
CA GLY A 45 14.52 -30.17 8.75
C GLY A 45 13.49 -29.06 8.76
N LEU A 46 13.40 -28.26 9.84
CA LEU A 46 12.31 -27.25 10.04
C LEU A 46 12.36 -26.12 9.03
N LEU A 47 13.56 -25.73 8.58
CA LEU A 47 13.71 -24.66 7.56
C LEU A 47 13.17 -25.12 6.21
N ASP A 48 13.48 -26.37 5.81
CA ASP A 48 13.04 -26.93 4.54
C ASP A 48 11.51 -27.17 4.53
N GLU A 49 10.95 -27.63 5.64
CA GLU A 49 9.51 -27.78 5.79
C GLU A 49 8.78 -26.43 5.64
N ASP A 50 9.28 -25.37 6.26
CA ASP A 50 8.63 -24.06 6.22
C ASP A 50 8.88 -23.35 4.87
N GLU A 51 10.00 -23.59 4.18
CA GLU A 51 10.26 -23.13 2.81
C GLU A 51 9.25 -23.75 1.83
N LYS A 52 9.10 -25.06 1.87
CA LYS A 52 8.10 -25.77 1.07
C LYS A 52 6.68 -25.26 1.34
N ARG A 53 6.35 -25.00 2.59
CA ARG A 53 5.03 -24.46 2.97
C ARG A 53 4.80 -23.04 2.41
N ALA A 54 5.85 -22.24 2.25
CA ALA A 54 5.74 -20.93 1.61
C ALA A 54 5.38 -21.07 0.12
N ASP A 55 5.93 -22.09 -0.57
CA ASP A 55 5.60 -22.38 -1.97
C ASP A 55 4.16 -22.89 -2.11
N ASP A 56 3.76 -23.84 -1.25
CA ASP A 56 2.39 -24.35 -1.21
C ASP A 56 1.37 -23.23 -0.95
N TYR A 57 1.70 -22.26 -0.08
CA TYR A 57 0.87 -21.07 0.14
C TYR A 57 0.56 -20.30 -1.13
N GLN A 58 1.54 -20.12 -2.01
CA GLN A 58 1.33 -19.43 -3.29
C GLN A 58 0.38 -20.20 -4.21
N GLN A 59 0.46 -21.53 -4.22
CA GLN A 59 -0.46 -22.37 -5.00
C GLN A 59 -1.89 -22.28 -4.46
N VAL A 60 -2.06 -22.41 -3.14
CA VAL A 60 -3.38 -22.31 -2.51
C VAL A 60 -3.99 -20.93 -2.67
N LYS A 61 -3.16 -19.87 -2.63
CA LYS A 61 -3.61 -18.49 -2.88
C LYS A 61 -4.15 -18.31 -4.31
N LYS A 62 -3.46 -18.81 -5.32
CA LYS A 62 -3.94 -18.77 -6.71
C LYS A 62 -5.29 -19.48 -6.88
N LEU A 63 -5.42 -20.64 -6.25
CA LEU A 63 -6.64 -21.41 -6.27
C LEU A 63 -7.79 -20.69 -5.56
N ALA A 64 -7.50 -20.07 -4.41
CA ALA A 64 -8.45 -19.23 -3.69
C ALA A 64 -8.92 -18.03 -4.53
N ASP A 65 -8.00 -17.33 -5.21
CA ASP A 65 -8.35 -16.21 -6.09
C ASP A 65 -9.27 -16.66 -7.26
N ALA A 66 -9.01 -17.83 -7.84
CA ALA A 66 -9.86 -18.42 -8.86
C ALA A 66 -11.27 -18.78 -8.34
N PHE A 67 -11.35 -19.33 -7.12
CA PHE A 67 -12.61 -19.60 -6.45
C PHE A 67 -13.42 -18.33 -6.20
N TYR A 68 -12.81 -17.28 -5.66
CA TYR A 68 -13.48 -15.98 -5.47
C TYR A 68 -14.02 -15.41 -6.79
N LYS A 69 -13.26 -15.54 -7.86
CA LYS A 69 -13.71 -15.11 -9.20
C LYS A 69 -14.98 -15.84 -9.61
N THR A 70 -15.00 -17.17 -9.49
CA THR A 70 -16.16 -17.99 -9.83
C THR A 70 -17.38 -17.65 -8.97
N PHE A 71 -17.18 -17.49 -7.65
CA PHE A 71 -18.21 -17.08 -6.72
C PHE A 71 -18.80 -15.72 -7.09
N ASN A 72 -17.97 -14.71 -7.36
CA ASN A 72 -18.43 -13.37 -7.72
C ASN A 72 -19.26 -13.39 -9.02
N SER A 73 -18.78 -14.11 -10.03
CA SER A 73 -19.50 -14.24 -11.30
C SER A 73 -20.86 -14.91 -11.11
N ARG A 74 -20.94 -15.96 -10.31
CA ARG A 74 -22.19 -16.69 -10.01
C ARG A 74 -23.23 -15.78 -9.37
N VAL A 75 -22.85 -15.04 -8.33
CA VAL A 75 -23.75 -14.13 -7.60
C VAL A 75 -24.20 -12.97 -8.49
N LEU A 76 -23.29 -12.35 -9.22
CA LEU A 76 -23.61 -11.20 -10.06
C LEU A 76 -24.46 -11.57 -11.28
N LYS A 77 -24.26 -12.75 -11.90
CA LYS A 77 -25.07 -13.21 -13.01
C LYS A 77 -26.55 -13.38 -12.67
N SER A 78 -26.84 -13.75 -11.42
CA SER A 78 -28.23 -13.93 -10.94
C SER A 78 -28.88 -12.62 -10.48
N LEU A 79 -28.10 -11.55 -10.28
CA LEU A 79 -28.57 -10.31 -9.72
C LEU A 79 -29.29 -9.44 -10.76
N ARG A 80 -30.46 -8.94 -10.39
CA ARG A 80 -31.23 -7.98 -11.19
C ARG A 80 -31.69 -6.83 -10.27
N PHE A 81 -31.53 -5.59 -10.75
CA PHE A 81 -32.00 -4.38 -10.08
C PHE A 81 -32.26 -3.28 -11.11
N SER A 82 -33.17 -2.37 -10.79
CA SER A 82 -33.48 -1.24 -11.66
C SER A 82 -32.51 -0.09 -11.44
N VAL A 83 -32.10 0.53 -12.53
CA VAL A 83 -31.27 1.72 -12.56
C VAL A 83 -31.98 2.93 -13.21
N VAL A 84 -33.26 2.76 -13.59
CA VAL A 84 -34.02 3.75 -14.37
C VAL A 84 -34.12 5.08 -13.65
N HIS A 85 -34.46 5.09 -12.37
CA HIS A 85 -34.57 6.35 -11.62
C HIS A 85 -33.22 7.08 -11.49
N TYR A 86 -32.13 6.35 -11.25
CA TYR A 86 -30.79 6.93 -11.29
C TYR A 86 -30.45 7.50 -12.67
N TYR A 87 -30.85 6.81 -13.74
CA TYR A 87 -30.65 7.26 -15.11
C TYR A 87 -31.37 8.58 -15.39
N GLU A 88 -32.63 8.71 -14.98
CA GLU A 88 -33.42 9.95 -15.10
C GLU A 88 -32.74 11.11 -14.39
N LEU A 89 -32.33 10.89 -13.14
CA LEU A 89 -31.58 11.88 -12.37
C LEU A 89 -30.24 12.21 -13.01
N TYR A 90 -29.53 11.22 -13.54
CA TYR A 90 -28.22 11.43 -14.19
C TYR A 90 -28.35 12.27 -15.47
N MET A 91 -29.38 12.04 -16.27
CA MET A 91 -29.62 12.71 -17.54
C MET A 91 -30.10 14.17 -17.38
N ASN A 92 -30.68 14.55 -16.22
CA ASN A 92 -31.07 15.91 -15.94
C ASN A 92 -29.84 16.82 -15.81
N SER A 93 -29.62 17.75 -16.77
CA SER A 93 -28.49 18.69 -16.75
C SER A 93 -28.66 19.85 -15.75
N ASN A 94 -29.91 20.14 -15.34
CA ASN A 94 -30.27 21.27 -14.47
C ASN A 94 -30.74 20.81 -13.10
N LYS A 95 -30.02 19.89 -12.46
CA LYS A 95 -30.37 19.34 -11.16
C LYS A 95 -30.41 20.38 -10.05
N THR A 96 -31.49 20.36 -9.27
CA THR A 96 -31.58 21.02 -7.98
C THR A 96 -30.65 20.33 -6.96
N GLU A 97 -30.33 20.99 -5.86
CA GLU A 97 -29.54 20.36 -4.79
C GLU A 97 -30.22 19.10 -4.24
N LYS A 98 -31.55 19.11 -4.13
CA LYS A 98 -32.35 17.95 -3.70
C LYS A 98 -32.19 16.75 -4.66
N GLU A 99 -32.22 16.99 -5.96
CA GLU A 99 -32.04 15.93 -6.97
C GLU A 99 -30.60 15.37 -6.97
N LYS A 100 -29.60 16.19 -6.64
CA LYS A 100 -28.22 15.71 -6.44
C LYS A 100 -28.12 14.79 -5.23
N GLU A 101 -28.73 15.14 -4.10
CA GLU A 101 -28.80 14.31 -2.90
C GLU A 101 -29.58 13.00 -3.17
N GLU A 102 -30.67 13.10 -3.94
CA GLU A 102 -31.46 11.94 -4.35
C GLU A 102 -30.64 10.99 -5.23
N GLN A 103 -29.85 11.51 -6.18
CA GLN A 103 -28.97 10.70 -7.01
C GLN A 103 -27.92 9.96 -6.17
N ILE A 104 -27.32 10.59 -5.16
CA ILE A 104 -26.39 9.97 -4.22
C ILE A 104 -27.10 8.86 -3.42
N THR A 105 -28.31 9.12 -2.98
CA THR A 105 -29.13 8.17 -2.22
C THR A 105 -29.48 6.93 -3.06
N GLU A 106 -29.86 7.13 -4.32
CA GLU A 106 -30.14 6.02 -5.25
C GLU A 106 -28.87 5.17 -5.52
N ALA A 107 -27.72 5.82 -5.72
CA ALA A 107 -26.45 5.09 -5.85
C ALA A 107 -26.15 4.25 -4.60
N GLN A 108 -26.40 4.78 -3.40
CA GLN A 108 -26.22 4.06 -2.14
C GLN A 108 -27.20 2.88 -2.01
N LYS A 109 -28.46 3.03 -2.40
CA LYS A 109 -29.46 1.94 -2.41
C LYS A 109 -29.02 0.79 -3.32
N MET A 110 -28.56 1.10 -4.51
CA MET A 110 -28.08 0.10 -5.47
C MET A 110 -26.83 -0.62 -4.93
N ARG A 111 -25.87 0.09 -4.34
CA ARG A 111 -24.71 -0.54 -3.68
C ARG A 111 -25.13 -1.49 -2.55
N ASN A 112 -26.14 -1.10 -1.77
CA ASN A 112 -26.71 -1.96 -0.72
C ASN A 112 -27.34 -3.24 -1.28
N ILE A 113 -28.02 -3.17 -2.42
CA ILE A 113 -28.59 -4.35 -3.09
C ILE A 113 -27.48 -5.33 -3.49
N ILE A 114 -26.40 -4.83 -4.11
CA ILE A 114 -25.27 -5.65 -4.53
C ILE A 114 -24.58 -6.29 -3.31
N ALA A 115 -24.27 -5.51 -2.29
CA ALA A 115 -23.62 -6.03 -1.08
C ALA A 115 -24.50 -7.05 -0.35
N LYS A 116 -25.83 -6.83 -0.33
CA LYS A 116 -26.79 -7.76 0.26
C LYS A 116 -26.86 -9.07 -0.55
N ALA A 117 -26.79 -9.01 -1.88
CA ALA A 117 -26.78 -10.21 -2.71
C ALA A 117 -25.61 -11.15 -2.35
N PHE A 118 -24.41 -10.59 -2.15
CA PHE A 118 -23.28 -11.37 -1.68
C PHE A 118 -23.49 -11.90 -0.24
N SER A 119 -23.87 -11.03 0.69
CA SER A 119 -23.97 -11.39 2.11
C SER A 119 -25.13 -12.35 2.43
N SER A 120 -26.12 -12.46 1.52
CA SER A 120 -27.24 -13.40 1.64
C SER A 120 -26.94 -14.78 1.07
N ASP A 121 -25.85 -14.94 0.32
CA ASP A 121 -25.43 -16.23 -0.21
C ASP A 121 -24.86 -17.10 0.90
N GLU A 122 -25.25 -18.39 0.94
CA GLU A 122 -24.82 -19.32 2.00
C GLU A 122 -23.30 -19.50 2.05
N GLU A 123 -22.65 -19.49 0.89
CA GLU A 123 -21.20 -19.63 0.80
C GLU A 123 -20.44 -18.40 1.33
N PHE A 124 -21.07 -17.21 1.30
CA PHE A 124 -20.42 -15.96 1.69
C PHE A 124 -19.82 -16.04 3.11
N LYS A 125 -20.52 -16.65 4.07
CA LYS A 125 -20.05 -16.80 5.46
C LYS A 125 -18.80 -17.66 5.59
N LEU A 126 -18.55 -18.53 4.61
CA LEU A 126 -17.41 -19.45 4.60
C LEU A 126 -16.18 -18.84 3.92
N LEU A 127 -16.37 -17.84 3.03
CA LEU A 127 -15.29 -17.23 2.23
C LEU A 127 -14.13 -16.68 3.07
N PHE A 128 -14.41 -16.24 4.30
CA PHE A 128 -13.42 -15.58 5.17
C PHE A 128 -13.04 -16.46 6.36
N LYS A 129 -13.22 -17.76 6.25
CA LYS A 129 -12.95 -18.74 7.30
C LYS A 129 -12.06 -19.85 6.78
N LYS A 130 -11.51 -20.64 7.72
CA LYS A 130 -10.69 -21.80 7.41
C LYS A 130 -11.41 -22.85 6.53
N GLU A 131 -12.72 -22.95 6.67
CA GLU A 131 -13.57 -23.87 5.90
C GLU A 131 -13.55 -23.59 4.39
N MET A 132 -13.26 -22.35 3.99
CA MET A 132 -13.00 -22.01 2.59
C MET A 132 -11.86 -22.88 2.02
N ILE A 133 -10.76 -23.04 2.75
CA ILE A 133 -9.61 -23.84 2.32
C ILE A 133 -9.87 -25.34 2.54
N THR A 134 -10.34 -25.73 3.73
CA THR A 134 -10.44 -27.14 4.12
C THR A 134 -11.58 -27.89 3.42
N GLU A 135 -12.62 -27.18 2.97
CA GLU A 135 -13.81 -27.77 2.34
C GLU A 135 -13.97 -27.31 0.89
N LYS A 136 -14.07 -25.98 0.66
CA LYS A 136 -14.40 -25.45 -0.67
C LYS A 136 -13.27 -25.61 -1.66
N LEU A 137 -12.03 -25.23 -1.34
CA LEU A 137 -10.91 -25.42 -2.24
C LEU A 137 -10.58 -26.89 -2.48
N LYS A 138 -10.83 -27.76 -1.50
CA LYS A 138 -10.63 -29.20 -1.67
C LYS A 138 -11.48 -29.78 -2.80
N SER A 139 -12.73 -29.33 -2.92
CA SER A 139 -13.63 -29.73 -4.01
C SER A 139 -13.39 -28.99 -5.32
N PHE A 140 -12.80 -27.78 -5.25
CA PHE A 140 -12.53 -26.92 -6.38
C PHE A 140 -11.22 -27.27 -7.11
N ALA A 141 -10.22 -27.80 -6.40
CA ALA A 141 -8.93 -28.21 -6.94
C ALA A 141 -9.09 -29.36 -7.97
N GLN A 142 -8.51 -29.16 -9.16
CA GLN A 142 -8.63 -30.13 -10.27
C GLN A 142 -7.36 -31.00 -10.40
N SER A 143 -6.17 -30.39 -10.33
CA SER A 143 -4.93 -31.10 -10.48
C SER A 143 -4.46 -31.76 -9.15
N GLU A 144 -3.68 -32.83 -9.28
CA GLU A 144 -3.11 -33.52 -8.11
C GLU A 144 -2.16 -32.61 -7.30
N VAL A 145 -1.48 -31.64 -7.96
CA VAL A 145 -0.63 -30.65 -7.30
C VAL A 145 -1.47 -29.73 -6.43
N GLU A 146 -2.58 -29.22 -6.96
CA GLU A 146 -3.51 -28.35 -6.20
C GLU A 146 -4.13 -29.10 -5.02
N LYS A 147 -4.62 -30.33 -5.25
CA LYS A 147 -5.19 -31.18 -4.19
C LYS A 147 -4.19 -31.41 -3.05
N LYS A 148 -2.93 -31.70 -3.42
CA LYS A 148 -1.86 -31.90 -2.45
C LYS A 148 -1.57 -30.62 -1.66
N ALA A 149 -1.43 -29.47 -2.33
CA ALA A 149 -1.20 -28.19 -1.69
C ALA A 149 -2.33 -27.83 -0.72
N VAL A 150 -3.59 -27.94 -1.13
CA VAL A 150 -4.76 -27.70 -0.25
C VAL A 150 -4.76 -28.63 0.96
N LYS A 151 -4.43 -29.93 0.78
CA LYS A 151 -4.36 -30.90 1.89
C LYS A 151 -3.29 -30.54 2.90
N GLU A 152 -2.11 -30.15 2.44
CA GLU A 152 -0.99 -29.73 3.30
C GLU A 152 -1.31 -28.42 4.03
N PHE A 153 -2.02 -27.48 3.38
CA PHE A 153 -2.42 -26.21 3.99
C PHE A 153 -3.62 -26.28 4.92
N ALA A 154 -4.35 -27.39 4.98
CA ALA A 154 -5.51 -27.55 5.86
C ALA A 154 -5.20 -27.27 7.35
N ALA A 155 -3.99 -27.61 7.81
CA ALA A 155 -3.52 -27.30 9.16
C ALA A 155 -2.97 -25.87 9.35
N PHE A 156 -2.72 -25.14 8.26
CA PHE A 156 -2.03 -23.84 8.25
C PHE A 156 -2.89 -22.68 7.76
N THR A 157 -4.20 -22.78 7.91
CA THR A 157 -5.18 -21.77 7.45
C THR A 157 -4.97 -20.37 8.04
N THR A 158 -4.24 -20.25 9.14
CA THR A 158 -3.87 -18.96 9.75
C THR A 158 -3.00 -18.08 8.84
N TYR A 159 -2.31 -18.64 7.85
CA TYR A 159 -1.62 -17.86 6.82
C TYR A 159 -2.57 -16.97 6.01
N PHE A 160 -3.85 -17.33 5.94
CA PHE A 160 -4.86 -16.62 5.17
C PHE A 160 -5.62 -15.54 5.96
N THR A 161 -5.32 -15.31 7.25
CA THR A 161 -6.03 -14.31 8.06
C THR A 161 -6.02 -12.93 7.39
N GLY A 162 -4.85 -12.40 7.09
CA GLY A 162 -4.73 -11.09 6.41
C GLY A 162 -5.28 -11.08 4.98
N TYR A 163 -5.22 -12.21 4.29
CA TYR A 163 -5.84 -12.38 2.98
C TYR A 163 -7.37 -12.27 3.08
N PHE A 164 -7.99 -12.93 4.03
CA PHE A 164 -9.44 -12.88 4.23
C PHE A 164 -9.92 -11.49 4.64
N GLU A 165 -9.20 -10.79 5.53
CA GLU A 165 -9.52 -9.42 5.93
C GLU A 165 -9.50 -8.46 4.74
N ASN A 166 -8.50 -8.56 3.87
CA ASN A 166 -8.42 -7.76 2.65
C ASN A 166 -9.57 -8.06 1.69
N ARG A 167 -9.93 -9.35 1.52
CA ARG A 167 -11.03 -9.76 0.64
C ARG A 167 -12.39 -9.30 1.14
N LEU A 168 -12.60 -9.24 2.45
CA LEU A 168 -13.85 -8.73 3.02
C LEU A 168 -14.17 -7.31 2.57
N ASN A 169 -13.14 -6.46 2.38
CA ASN A 169 -13.33 -5.08 1.90
C ASN A 169 -13.93 -5.00 0.48
N MET A 170 -13.77 -6.03 -0.34
CA MET A 170 -14.34 -6.08 -1.70
C MET A 170 -15.87 -6.10 -1.69
N TYR A 171 -16.48 -6.58 -0.62
CA TYR A 171 -17.94 -6.73 -0.48
C TYR A 171 -18.60 -5.60 0.31
N SER A 172 -17.86 -4.52 0.55
CA SER A 172 -18.38 -3.32 1.23
C SER A 172 -19.45 -2.62 0.38
N ASN A 173 -20.48 -2.08 1.03
CA ASN A 173 -21.45 -1.17 0.42
C ASN A 173 -21.02 0.30 0.47
N GLU A 174 -19.92 0.60 1.17
CA GLU A 174 -19.36 1.94 1.24
C GLU A 174 -18.70 2.34 -0.09
N GLU A 175 -18.54 3.65 -0.29
CA GLU A 175 -17.86 4.20 -1.46
C GLU A 175 -16.34 4.01 -1.36
N LYS A 176 -15.90 2.79 -1.65
CA LYS A 176 -14.48 2.39 -1.69
C LYS A 176 -14.12 1.90 -3.08
N ASN A 177 -13.06 2.42 -3.66
CA ASN A 177 -12.60 2.02 -5.01
C ASN A 177 -12.33 0.52 -5.17
N THR A 178 -12.04 -0.18 -4.08
CA THR A 178 -11.81 -1.62 -4.04
C THR A 178 -13.10 -2.44 -3.90
N ALA A 179 -14.24 -1.80 -3.63
CA ALA A 179 -15.51 -2.49 -3.46
C ALA A 179 -16.22 -2.75 -4.80
N ILE A 180 -16.75 -3.97 -4.94
CA ILE A 180 -17.49 -4.41 -6.13
C ILE A 180 -18.67 -3.50 -6.42
N ALA A 181 -19.47 -3.24 -5.42
CA ALA A 181 -20.65 -2.38 -5.54
C ALA A 181 -20.30 -0.95 -5.98
N CYS A 182 -19.21 -0.38 -5.47
CA CYS A 182 -18.74 0.93 -5.88
C CYS A 182 -18.30 0.93 -7.35
N ARG A 183 -17.56 -0.09 -7.78
CA ARG A 183 -17.12 -0.19 -9.17
C ARG A 183 -18.30 -0.32 -10.14
N ILE A 184 -19.28 -1.14 -9.81
CA ILE A 184 -20.49 -1.29 -10.63
C ILE A 184 -21.26 0.04 -10.71
N ILE A 185 -21.58 0.65 -9.57
CA ILE A 185 -22.53 1.77 -9.51
C ILE A 185 -21.85 3.12 -9.75
N ASN A 186 -20.72 3.39 -9.10
CA ASN A 186 -20.12 4.73 -9.16
C ASN A 186 -19.17 4.91 -10.35
N GLN A 187 -18.60 3.81 -10.90
CA GLN A 187 -17.63 3.91 -11.99
C GLN A 187 -18.19 3.45 -13.34
N ASN A 188 -18.87 2.30 -13.41
CA ASN A 188 -19.35 1.73 -14.67
C ASN A 188 -20.73 2.27 -15.10
N LEU A 189 -21.68 2.43 -14.17
CA LEU A 189 -23.02 2.90 -14.53
C LEU A 189 -23.01 4.27 -15.23
N PRO A 190 -22.26 5.30 -14.75
CA PRO A 190 -22.14 6.56 -15.49
C PRO A 190 -21.62 6.40 -16.92
N LYS A 191 -20.58 5.56 -17.11
CA LYS A 191 -20.04 5.29 -18.45
C LYS A 191 -21.04 4.59 -19.37
N TYR A 192 -21.78 3.64 -18.81
CA TYR A 192 -22.83 2.95 -19.56
C TYR A 192 -23.93 3.92 -20.00
N ILE A 193 -24.34 4.84 -19.14
CA ILE A 193 -25.33 5.89 -19.45
C ILE A 193 -24.77 6.84 -20.54
N ASP A 194 -23.51 7.26 -20.43
CA ASP A 194 -22.87 8.10 -21.44
C ASP A 194 -22.81 7.37 -22.81
N ASN A 195 -22.52 6.07 -22.82
CA ASN A 195 -22.54 5.27 -24.05
C ASN A 195 -23.95 5.17 -24.65
N ILE A 196 -24.99 5.03 -23.82
CA ILE A 196 -26.40 5.07 -24.31
C ILE A 196 -26.68 6.42 -24.96
N ARG A 197 -26.24 7.52 -24.38
CA ARG A 197 -26.42 8.87 -24.95
C ARG A 197 -25.77 8.97 -26.34
N VAL A 198 -24.53 8.46 -26.48
CA VAL A 198 -23.85 8.42 -27.77
C VAL A 198 -24.59 7.54 -28.74
N PHE A 199 -25.02 6.36 -28.30
CA PHE A 199 -25.81 5.43 -29.17
C PHE A 199 -27.09 6.08 -29.70
N HIS A 200 -27.88 6.76 -28.87
CA HIS A 200 -29.06 7.49 -29.28
C HIS A 200 -28.76 8.60 -30.30
N THR A 201 -27.60 9.23 -30.19
CA THR A 201 -27.18 10.26 -31.15
C THR A 201 -26.88 9.65 -32.51
N ILE A 202 -26.24 8.48 -32.58
CA ILE A 202 -25.87 7.82 -33.83
C ILE A 202 -27.06 7.07 -34.47
N SER A 203 -27.98 6.54 -33.68
CA SER A 203 -29.15 5.80 -34.18
C SER A 203 -30.14 6.66 -35.01
N GLY A 204 -30.06 7.96 -34.97
CA GLY A 204 -30.77 8.89 -35.82
C GLY A 204 -30.18 9.03 -37.24
N ASN A 205 -29.04 8.42 -37.52
CA ASN A 205 -28.35 8.51 -38.80
C ASN A 205 -28.52 7.20 -39.65
N SER A 206 -29.14 7.31 -40.81
CA SER A 206 -29.41 6.14 -41.66
C SER A 206 -28.17 5.40 -42.12
N THR A 207 -27.11 6.11 -42.47
CA THR A 207 -25.84 5.51 -42.92
C THR A 207 -25.16 4.70 -41.84
N ILE A 208 -25.23 5.17 -40.56
CA ILE A 208 -24.72 4.43 -39.41
C ILE A 208 -25.57 3.18 -39.15
N MET A 209 -26.89 3.28 -39.28
CA MET A 209 -27.78 2.13 -39.05
C MET A 209 -27.60 1.03 -40.08
N GLU A 210 -27.30 1.34 -41.34
CA GLU A 210 -26.93 0.34 -42.34
C GLU A 210 -25.62 -0.38 -41.96
N GLN A 211 -24.64 0.33 -41.47
CA GLN A 211 -23.38 -0.25 -40.96
C GLN A 211 -23.58 -1.10 -39.70
N MET A 212 -24.61 -0.78 -38.91
CA MET A 212 -24.95 -1.55 -37.69
C MET A 212 -25.53 -2.93 -38.01
N GLU A 213 -26.27 -3.08 -39.15
CA GLU A 213 -26.74 -4.40 -39.61
C GLU A 213 -25.55 -5.30 -39.93
N THR A 214 -24.57 -4.81 -40.70
CA THR A 214 -23.33 -5.53 -40.98
C THR A 214 -22.56 -5.87 -39.68
N LEU A 215 -22.49 -4.94 -38.75
CA LEU A 215 -21.82 -5.14 -37.47
C LEU A 215 -22.50 -6.23 -36.61
N ASN A 216 -23.83 -6.33 -36.65
CA ASN A 216 -24.55 -7.39 -35.97
C ASN A 216 -24.15 -8.78 -36.50
N GLU A 217 -23.97 -8.93 -37.82
CA GLU A 217 -23.50 -10.18 -38.44
C GLU A 217 -22.06 -10.51 -38.05
N GLU A 218 -21.17 -9.53 -38.07
CA GLU A 218 -19.75 -9.71 -37.70
C GLU A 218 -19.56 -10.05 -36.21
N LEU A 219 -20.39 -9.50 -35.34
CA LEU A 219 -20.37 -9.72 -33.90
C LEU A 219 -21.31 -10.84 -33.42
N ALA A 220 -21.97 -11.59 -34.31
CA ALA A 220 -22.97 -12.60 -33.97
C ALA A 220 -22.50 -13.56 -32.87
N GLU A 221 -21.24 -14.02 -32.90
CA GLU A 221 -20.63 -14.90 -31.85
C GLU A 221 -20.69 -14.29 -30.46
N ILE A 222 -20.71 -12.96 -30.35
CA ILE A 222 -20.69 -12.23 -29.07
C ILE A 222 -22.09 -11.77 -28.68
N VAL A 223 -22.91 -11.31 -29.64
CA VAL A 223 -24.18 -10.64 -29.33
C VAL A 223 -25.35 -11.58 -29.26
N GLU A 224 -25.35 -12.67 -30.03
CA GLU A 224 -26.49 -13.61 -30.06
C GLU A 224 -26.83 -14.18 -28.65
N PRO A 225 -28.16 -14.38 -28.39
CA PRO A 225 -29.32 -14.15 -29.23
C PRO A 225 -29.80 -12.69 -29.33
N ASN A 226 -29.07 -11.73 -28.75
CA ASN A 226 -29.37 -10.30 -28.76
C ASN A 226 -28.79 -9.65 -30.05
N LYS A 227 -29.07 -8.35 -30.20
CA LYS A 227 -28.44 -7.48 -31.19
C LYS A 227 -27.56 -6.44 -30.53
N VAL A 228 -26.74 -5.74 -31.32
CA VAL A 228 -25.83 -4.69 -30.79
C VAL A 228 -26.65 -3.59 -30.09
N GLU A 229 -27.83 -3.22 -30.61
CA GLU A 229 -28.69 -2.20 -30.01
C GLU A 229 -29.13 -2.54 -28.58
N ASP A 230 -29.32 -3.82 -28.29
CA ASP A 230 -29.73 -4.30 -26.97
C ASP A 230 -28.69 -4.01 -25.86
N PHE A 231 -27.45 -3.80 -26.27
CA PHE A 231 -26.35 -3.46 -25.33
C PHE A 231 -26.40 -2.01 -24.82
N PHE A 232 -27.28 -1.18 -25.38
CA PHE A 232 -27.47 0.23 -25.03
C PHE A 232 -28.86 0.52 -24.46
N ASN A 233 -29.48 -0.46 -23.84
CA ASN A 233 -30.73 -0.31 -23.12
C ASN A 233 -30.45 -0.22 -21.59
N ILE A 234 -30.90 0.88 -20.96
CA ILE A 234 -30.66 1.12 -19.52
C ILE A 234 -31.27 0.03 -18.62
N GLU A 235 -32.40 -0.56 -19.01
CA GLU A 235 -33.06 -1.63 -18.25
C GLU A 235 -32.20 -2.91 -18.19
N ARG A 236 -31.30 -3.09 -19.15
CA ARG A 236 -30.42 -4.25 -19.24
C ARG A 236 -29.07 -4.07 -18.54
N TYR A 237 -28.82 -2.94 -17.88
CA TYR A 237 -27.52 -2.68 -17.23
C TYR A 237 -27.09 -3.81 -16.29
N SER A 238 -28.04 -4.38 -15.54
CA SER A 238 -27.74 -5.48 -14.60
C SER A 238 -27.26 -6.78 -15.27
N GLU A 239 -27.34 -6.89 -16.60
CA GLU A 239 -26.79 -8.00 -17.37
C GLU A 239 -25.29 -7.82 -17.66
N PHE A 240 -24.76 -6.59 -17.54
CA PHE A 240 -23.36 -6.22 -17.86
C PHE A 240 -22.53 -5.90 -16.61
N ILE A 241 -22.79 -6.58 -15.48
CA ILE A 241 -22.13 -6.30 -14.21
C ILE A 241 -21.10 -7.35 -13.79
N CYS A 242 -21.08 -8.55 -14.37
CA CYS A 242 -20.01 -9.52 -14.14
C CYS A 242 -18.87 -9.37 -15.16
N ASN A 243 -17.69 -9.93 -14.86
CA ASN A 243 -16.51 -9.73 -15.70
C ASN A 243 -16.67 -10.24 -17.15
N GLU A 244 -17.31 -11.40 -17.33
CA GLU A 244 -17.48 -12.01 -18.63
C GLU A 244 -18.39 -11.13 -19.51
N ASP A 245 -19.48 -10.62 -18.94
CA ASP A 245 -20.42 -9.76 -19.66
C ASP A 245 -19.83 -8.36 -19.92
N ILE A 246 -18.96 -7.84 -19.02
CA ILE A 246 -18.19 -6.61 -19.27
C ILE A 246 -17.21 -6.80 -20.43
N VAL A 247 -16.54 -7.96 -20.52
CA VAL A 247 -15.65 -8.26 -21.66
C VAL A 247 -16.45 -8.30 -22.94
N ARG A 248 -17.61 -8.94 -22.92
CA ARG A 248 -18.54 -9.01 -24.04
C ARG A 248 -19.03 -7.62 -24.48
N TYR A 249 -19.46 -6.80 -23.52
CA TYR A 249 -19.84 -5.41 -23.76
C TYR A 249 -18.71 -4.59 -24.39
N ASN A 250 -17.51 -4.67 -23.82
CA ASN A 250 -16.36 -3.94 -24.33
C ASN A 250 -15.91 -4.41 -25.73
N ALA A 251 -16.12 -5.70 -26.06
CA ALA A 251 -15.87 -6.22 -27.40
C ALA A 251 -16.85 -5.66 -28.42
N VAL A 252 -18.11 -5.45 -28.06
CA VAL A 252 -19.08 -4.74 -28.91
C VAL A 252 -18.62 -3.30 -29.18
N LEU A 253 -18.04 -2.62 -28.18
CA LEU A 253 -17.57 -1.25 -28.38
C LEU A 253 -16.29 -1.15 -29.21
N GLY A 254 -15.29 -1.97 -28.93
CA GLY A 254 -13.93 -1.82 -29.44
C GLY A 254 -13.49 -2.91 -30.45
N GLY A 255 -14.34 -3.92 -30.66
CA GLY A 255 -13.97 -5.10 -31.40
C GLY A 255 -13.16 -6.11 -30.63
N TYR A 256 -12.80 -7.23 -31.25
CA TYR A 256 -11.98 -8.28 -30.67
C TYR A 256 -11.20 -9.06 -31.75
N THR A 257 -10.27 -9.87 -31.36
CA THR A 257 -9.52 -10.73 -32.28
C THR A 257 -9.96 -12.19 -32.09
N LYS A 258 -10.39 -12.85 -33.17
CA LYS A 258 -10.75 -14.27 -33.17
C LYS A 258 -9.50 -15.15 -32.94
N GLU A 259 -9.69 -16.41 -32.55
CA GLU A 259 -8.60 -17.37 -32.37
C GLU A 259 -7.71 -17.56 -33.59
N ASN A 260 -8.29 -17.40 -34.78
CA ASN A 260 -7.59 -17.46 -36.05
C ASN A 260 -6.81 -16.20 -36.43
N GLY A 261 -6.76 -15.20 -35.53
CA GLY A 261 -6.08 -13.92 -35.73
C GLY A 261 -6.87 -12.86 -36.51
N THR A 262 -8.10 -13.15 -36.94
CA THR A 262 -8.98 -12.19 -37.65
C THR A 262 -9.47 -11.13 -36.65
N LYS A 263 -9.26 -9.87 -36.98
CA LYS A 263 -9.73 -8.73 -36.16
C LYS A 263 -11.14 -8.33 -36.59
N ILE A 264 -12.08 -8.43 -35.67
CA ILE A 264 -13.45 -7.95 -35.82
C ILE A 264 -13.51 -6.53 -35.20
N GLN A 265 -14.09 -5.60 -35.95
CA GLN A 265 -14.25 -4.21 -35.53
C GLN A 265 -15.47 -4.07 -34.61
N GLY A 266 -15.50 -3.00 -33.79
CA GLY A 266 -16.60 -2.65 -32.90
C GLY A 266 -17.28 -1.34 -33.32
N ILE A 267 -18.32 -0.95 -32.60
CA ILE A 267 -19.12 0.26 -32.87
C ILE A 267 -18.29 1.56 -32.92
N ASN A 268 -17.20 1.63 -32.13
CA ASN A 268 -16.30 2.77 -32.15
C ASN A 268 -15.61 2.99 -33.49
N GLU A 269 -15.47 1.95 -34.30
CA GLU A 269 -14.93 2.10 -35.65
C GLU A 269 -15.97 2.71 -36.60
N ILE A 270 -17.24 2.35 -36.47
CA ILE A 270 -18.33 3.01 -37.21
C ILE A 270 -18.39 4.49 -36.86
N ILE A 271 -18.27 4.84 -35.56
CA ILE A 271 -18.22 6.25 -35.11
C ILE A 271 -17.04 6.98 -35.75
N ASN A 272 -15.85 6.35 -35.81
CA ASN A 272 -14.69 6.91 -36.45
C ASN A 272 -14.91 7.19 -37.94
N LEU A 273 -15.44 6.20 -38.68
CA LEU A 273 -15.72 6.33 -40.11
C LEU A 273 -16.73 7.44 -40.36
N TYR A 274 -17.80 7.52 -39.59
CA TYR A 274 -18.79 8.58 -39.66
C TYR A 274 -18.16 9.97 -39.43
N ASN A 275 -17.38 10.11 -38.41
CA ASN A 275 -16.68 11.36 -38.08
C ASN A 275 -15.69 11.78 -39.20
N GLN A 276 -15.02 10.82 -39.85
CA GLN A 276 -14.14 11.06 -40.99
C GLN A 276 -14.89 11.53 -42.24
N GLN A 277 -16.04 10.95 -42.54
CA GLN A 277 -16.85 11.31 -43.70
C GLN A 277 -17.43 12.70 -43.57
N HIS A 278 -17.93 13.08 -42.42
CA HIS A 278 -18.64 14.33 -42.17
C HIS A 278 -17.76 15.46 -41.59
N GLY A 279 -16.51 15.17 -41.20
CA GLY A 279 -15.63 16.11 -40.50
C GLY A 279 -15.23 17.36 -41.24
N LYS A 280 -15.57 17.46 -42.57
CA LYS A 280 -15.35 18.64 -43.39
C LYS A 280 -16.58 19.53 -43.59
N GLU A 281 -17.71 19.13 -43.04
CA GLU A 281 -18.98 19.87 -43.16
C GLU A 281 -18.96 21.04 -42.18
N GLU A 282 -19.45 22.19 -42.65
CA GLU A 282 -19.57 23.41 -41.86
C GLU A 282 -20.54 23.19 -40.68
N ASN A 283 -20.10 23.40 -39.43
CA ASN A 283 -20.85 23.12 -38.18
C ASN A 283 -21.03 21.64 -37.81
N PHE A 284 -20.31 20.70 -38.42
CA PHE A 284 -20.40 19.30 -38.00
C PHE A 284 -19.83 19.10 -36.61
N ARG A 285 -20.62 18.51 -35.69
CA ARG A 285 -20.22 18.18 -34.33
C ARG A 285 -19.84 16.71 -34.26
N ARG A 286 -18.56 16.41 -34.07
CA ARG A 286 -18.03 15.05 -33.98
C ARG A 286 -18.66 14.27 -32.82
N LEU A 287 -18.91 13.00 -33.07
CA LEU A 287 -19.45 12.06 -32.09
C LEU A 287 -18.30 11.53 -31.19
N PRO A 288 -18.45 11.55 -29.88
CA PRO A 288 -17.45 10.99 -28.98
C PRO A 288 -17.41 9.47 -29.08
N LYS A 289 -16.24 8.86 -28.88
CA LYS A 289 -16.11 7.41 -28.74
C LYS A 289 -16.77 6.92 -27.46
N MET A 290 -17.39 5.75 -27.55
CA MET A 290 -17.93 5.05 -26.39
C MET A 290 -16.81 4.52 -25.50
N LYS A 291 -16.98 4.61 -24.18
CA LYS A 291 -15.98 4.26 -23.16
C LYS A 291 -16.22 2.85 -22.64
N GLY A 292 -15.20 1.99 -22.67
CA GLY A 292 -15.28 0.66 -22.11
C GLY A 292 -15.54 0.66 -20.60
N LEU A 293 -16.29 -0.33 -20.14
CA LEU A 293 -16.54 -0.57 -18.73
C LEU A 293 -15.31 -1.17 -18.05
N TYR A 294 -15.05 -0.78 -16.82
CA TYR A 294 -13.99 -1.38 -16.04
C TYR A 294 -14.33 -2.81 -15.66
N LYS A 295 -13.43 -3.73 -15.94
CA LYS A 295 -13.52 -5.09 -15.42
C LYS A 295 -13.57 -5.04 -13.90
N GLN A 296 -14.38 -5.95 -13.36
CA GLN A 296 -14.46 -5.99 -11.92
C GLN A 296 -13.27 -6.68 -11.30
N ILE A 297 -12.96 -6.28 -10.23
CA ILE A 297 -12.37 -6.77 -8.99
C ILE A 297 -11.54 -8.03 -9.05
N LEU A 298 -11.27 -8.44 -10.14
CA LEU A 298 -10.01 -9.04 -10.43
C LEU A 298 -8.88 -8.07 -10.16
N ALA A 299 -9.28 -6.79 -9.85
CA ALA A 299 -8.34 -5.77 -9.46
C ALA A 299 -7.47 -6.12 -8.24
N ASP A 300 -7.81 -7.12 -7.44
CA ASP A 300 -6.83 -7.55 -6.44
C ASP A 300 -5.81 -8.54 -6.98
N THR A 301 -6.17 -9.41 -7.90
CA THR A 301 -5.17 -10.19 -8.65
C THR A 301 -4.48 -9.35 -9.72
N GLU A 302 -5.19 -8.41 -10.34
CA GLU A 302 -4.62 -7.47 -11.29
C GLU A 302 -3.93 -6.29 -10.60
N SER A 303 -4.33 -5.83 -9.42
CA SER A 303 -3.60 -4.80 -8.67
C SER A 303 -2.40 -5.34 -7.90
N VAL A 304 -2.38 -6.61 -7.58
CA VAL A 304 -1.14 -7.31 -7.17
C VAL A 304 -0.29 -7.62 -8.40
N SER A 305 -0.85 -7.79 -9.59
CA SER A 305 -0.13 -7.85 -10.87
C SER A 305 0.31 -6.49 -11.40
N PHE A 306 -0.08 -5.36 -10.74
CA PHE A 306 0.57 -4.06 -10.93
C PHE A 306 2.01 -4.01 -10.40
N ILE A 307 2.41 -4.93 -9.57
CA ILE A 307 3.80 -5.35 -9.52
C ILE A 307 3.94 -6.32 -10.69
N GLU A 308 4.27 -5.79 -11.88
CA GLU A 308 4.68 -6.60 -13.02
C GLU A 308 5.63 -7.66 -12.49
N LYS A 309 5.32 -8.93 -12.78
CA LYS A 309 6.17 -10.04 -12.37
C LYS A 309 7.60 -9.70 -12.81
N PRO A 310 8.58 -9.61 -11.91
CA PRO A 310 9.94 -9.30 -12.31
C PRO A 310 10.40 -10.36 -13.30
N PHE A 311 11.31 -10.01 -14.19
CA PHE A 311 11.94 -11.00 -15.05
C PHE A 311 12.65 -12.08 -14.21
N ASP A 312 12.47 -13.34 -14.57
CA ASP A 312 13.05 -14.46 -13.84
C ASP A 312 14.53 -14.67 -14.21
N ASN A 313 14.90 -14.44 -15.47
CA ASN A 313 16.25 -14.63 -15.98
C ASN A 313 16.61 -13.65 -17.11
N ASP A 314 17.88 -13.61 -17.47
CA ASP A 314 18.43 -12.72 -18.51
C ASP A 314 17.83 -13.02 -19.89
N ARG A 315 17.56 -14.28 -20.20
CA ARG A 315 16.99 -14.69 -21.47
C ARG A 315 15.61 -14.10 -21.67
N GLU A 316 14.74 -14.20 -20.66
CA GLU A 316 13.40 -13.61 -20.68
C GLU A 316 13.45 -12.09 -20.90
N VAL A 317 14.43 -11.40 -20.30
CA VAL A 317 14.65 -9.96 -20.52
C VAL A 317 14.96 -9.66 -21.97
N LEU A 318 15.94 -10.36 -22.54
CA LEU A 318 16.43 -10.11 -23.89
C LEU A 318 15.39 -10.48 -24.96
N GLU A 319 14.69 -11.60 -24.81
CA GLU A 319 13.61 -12.02 -25.70
C GLU A 319 12.45 -11.00 -25.68
N THR A 320 12.05 -10.53 -24.48
CA THR A 320 10.99 -9.50 -24.38
C THR A 320 11.42 -8.18 -25.01
N ILE A 321 12.68 -7.75 -24.82
CA ILE A 321 13.20 -6.55 -25.49
C ILE A 321 13.15 -6.72 -27.00
N ALA A 322 13.65 -7.85 -27.51
CA ALA A 322 13.67 -8.13 -28.94
C ALA A 322 12.27 -8.07 -29.56
N GLU A 323 11.29 -8.71 -28.93
CA GLU A 323 9.89 -8.72 -29.38
C GLU A 323 9.30 -7.29 -29.44
N VAL A 324 9.34 -6.54 -28.33
CA VAL A 324 8.76 -5.19 -28.26
C VAL A 324 9.45 -4.23 -29.21
N VAL A 325 10.76 -4.27 -29.29
CA VAL A 325 11.55 -3.38 -30.18
C VAL A 325 11.29 -3.69 -31.66
N SER A 326 11.16 -4.98 -32.04
CA SER A 326 10.78 -5.38 -33.41
C SER A 326 9.42 -4.79 -33.82
N VAL A 327 8.42 -4.93 -32.95
CA VAL A 327 7.07 -4.37 -33.21
C VAL A 327 7.13 -2.85 -33.38
N ILE A 328 7.85 -2.13 -32.51
CA ILE A 328 8.00 -0.67 -32.62
C ILE A 328 8.70 -0.28 -33.93
N LYS A 329 9.80 -0.98 -34.26
CA LYS A 329 10.57 -0.76 -35.49
C LYS A 329 9.69 -0.93 -36.75
N GLU A 330 8.99 -2.05 -36.85
CA GLU A 330 8.22 -2.43 -38.04
C GLU A 330 6.94 -1.61 -38.21
N GLN A 331 6.26 -1.27 -37.15
CA GLN A 331 4.93 -0.66 -37.21
C GLN A 331 4.89 0.85 -37.02
N ALA A 332 5.87 1.42 -36.32
CA ALA A 332 5.85 2.85 -35.99
C ALA A 332 7.07 3.64 -36.46
N LEU A 333 8.27 3.03 -36.48
CA LEU A 333 9.52 3.71 -36.82
C LEU A 333 10.00 3.46 -38.27
N ASP A 334 9.46 2.47 -38.96
CA ASP A 334 9.74 2.29 -40.39
C ASP A 334 9.04 3.41 -41.18
N ILE A 335 9.80 4.09 -42.07
CA ILE A 335 9.27 5.16 -42.92
C ILE A 335 8.19 4.66 -43.87
N ASN A 336 8.19 3.40 -44.23
CA ASN A 336 7.21 2.75 -45.08
C ASN A 336 6.01 2.19 -44.32
N ALA A 337 6.03 2.21 -43.02
CA ALA A 337 4.94 1.72 -42.18
C ALA A 337 3.67 2.58 -42.39
N LYS A 338 2.50 1.93 -42.31
CA LYS A 338 1.21 2.61 -42.43
C LYS A 338 1.06 3.81 -41.50
N TYR A 339 1.61 3.71 -40.31
CA TYR A 339 1.57 4.76 -39.29
C TYR A 339 2.99 5.22 -38.91
N SER A 340 3.80 5.59 -39.92
CA SER A 340 5.16 6.08 -39.68
C SER A 340 5.14 7.40 -38.90
N ILE A 341 5.69 7.37 -37.67
CA ILE A 341 5.73 8.57 -36.82
C ILE A 341 6.51 9.71 -37.45
N LYS A 342 7.59 9.40 -38.20
CA LYS A 342 8.39 10.43 -38.88
C LYS A 342 7.57 11.13 -39.98
N ARG A 343 6.74 10.40 -40.72
CA ARG A 343 5.85 10.96 -41.74
C ARG A 343 4.77 11.83 -41.09
N ILE A 344 4.06 11.29 -40.08
CA ILE A 344 2.97 12.01 -39.41
C ILE A 344 3.46 13.33 -38.80
N ILE A 345 4.60 13.31 -38.15
CA ILE A 345 5.18 14.51 -37.55
C ILE A 345 5.78 15.43 -38.60
N GLY A 346 6.41 14.92 -39.66
CA GLY A 346 6.91 15.73 -40.77
C GLY A 346 5.78 16.44 -41.52
N ASP A 347 4.62 15.86 -41.60
CA ASP A 347 3.43 16.42 -42.27
C ASP A 347 2.48 17.15 -41.32
N ILE A 348 2.85 17.39 -40.06
CA ILE A 348 1.97 17.99 -39.04
C ILE A 348 1.33 19.32 -39.49
N ALA A 349 2.04 20.12 -40.26
CA ALA A 349 1.53 21.40 -40.79
C ALA A 349 0.44 21.22 -41.87
N LYS A 350 0.24 20.03 -42.42
CA LYS A 350 -0.80 19.71 -43.40
C LYS A 350 -2.16 19.40 -42.75
N TYR A 351 -2.18 19.11 -41.43
CA TYR A 351 -3.37 18.88 -40.68
C TYR A 351 -3.96 20.17 -40.12
N ASN A 352 -5.13 20.14 -39.53
CA ASN A 352 -5.74 21.31 -38.93
C ASN A 352 -5.11 21.62 -37.57
N LEU A 353 -4.16 22.53 -37.51
CA LEU A 353 -3.45 22.89 -36.27
C LEU A 353 -4.34 23.46 -35.17
N ASN A 354 -5.54 23.96 -35.50
CA ASN A 354 -6.52 24.40 -34.51
C ASN A 354 -7.21 23.21 -33.78
N GLU A 355 -7.05 21.98 -34.28
CA GLU A 355 -7.65 20.77 -33.79
C GLU A 355 -6.61 19.74 -33.29
N ILE A 356 -5.32 20.10 -33.29
CA ILE A 356 -4.25 19.30 -32.68
C ILE A 356 -3.88 19.96 -31.34
N PHE A 357 -4.14 19.26 -30.25
CA PHE A 357 -4.04 19.79 -28.90
C PHE A 357 -2.76 19.37 -28.21
N LEU A 358 -2.10 20.36 -27.56
CA LEU A 358 -0.93 20.10 -26.72
C LEU A 358 -1.32 19.90 -25.27
N LYS A 359 -0.68 18.96 -24.61
CA LYS A 359 -0.81 18.78 -23.16
C LYS A 359 -0.41 20.04 -22.43
N ASN A 360 -1.18 20.40 -21.41
CA ASN A 360 -0.94 21.55 -20.55
C ASN A 360 0.28 21.35 -19.64
N GLY A 361 0.75 22.41 -19.00
CA GLY A 361 1.75 22.37 -17.94
C GLY A 361 3.18 22.14 -18.45
N ILE A 362 3.79 21.03 -18.07
CA ILE A 362 5.21 20.73 -18.33
C ILE A 362 5.52 20.69 -19.82
N SER A 363 4.66 20.10 -20.65
CA SER A 363 4.87 19.98 -22.10
C SER A 363 4.96 21.35 -22.81
N ILE A 364 4.10 22.30 -22.44
CA ILE A 364 4.12 23.67 -22.98
C ILE A 364 5.38 24.38 -22.50
N SER A 365 5.82 24.15 -21.28
CA SER A 365 7.05 24.72 -20.73
C SER A 365 8.29 24.20 -21.45
N ASP A 366 8.35 22.89 -21.76
CA ASP A 366 9.47 22.30 -22.50
C ASP A 366 9.56 22.86 -23.94
N ILE A 367 8.43 23.01 -24.62
CA ILE A 367 8.36 23.63 -25.94
C ILE A 367 8.80 25.10 -25.87
N SER A 368 8.31 25.86 -24.87
CA SER A 368 8.71 27.26 -24.64
C SER A 368 10.22 27.41 -24.44
N ASN A 369 10.83 26.53 -23.63
CA ASN A 369 12.26 26.53 -23.40
C ASN A 369 13.05 26.19 -24.67
N SER A 370 12.57 25.28 -25.49
CA SER A 370 13.22 24.92 -26.75
C SER A 370 13.18 26.03 -27.79
N LEU A 371 12.05 26.74 -27.90
CA LEU A 371 11.86 27.81 -28.89
C LEU A 371 12.47 29.16 -28.44
N PHE A 372 12.40 29.47 -27.16
CA PHE A 372 12.73 30.78 -26.60
C PHE A 372 13.86 30.76 -25.56
N GLY A 373 14.43 29.62 -25.23
CA GLY A 373 15.43 29.51 -24.17
C GLY A 373 14.88 29.82 -22.76
N SER A 374 13.55 29.88 -22.60
CA SER A 374 12.86 30.18 -21.34
C SER A 374 11.59 29.35 -21.19
N TRP A 375 11.42 28.74 -20.01
CA TRP A 375 10.32 27.85 -19.68
C TRP A 375 8.93 28.52 -19.62
N SER A 376 8.91 29.88 -19.53
CA SER A 376 7.70 30.62 -19.18
C SER A 376 7.16 31.53 -20.29
N VAL A 377 7.78 31.61 -21.45
CA VAL A 377 7.38 32.58 -22.50
C VAL A 377 5.99 32.29 -23.04
N ILE A 378 5.72 31.06 -23.50
CA ILE A 378 4.39 30.67 -24.00
C ILE A 378 3.35 30.84 -22.91
N ARG A 379 3.65 30.42 -21.69
CA ARG A 379 2.75 30.55 -20.54
C ARG A 379 2.43 32.02 -20.23
N GLN A 380 3.43 32.91 -20.25
CA GLN A 380 3.22 34.32 -20.02
C GLN A 380 2.36 34.96 -21.13
N GLY A 381 2.54 34.51 -22.37
CA GLY A 381 1.68 34.91 -23.48
C GLY A 381 0.23 34.45 -23.29
N LEU A 382 0.03 33.18 -22.98
CA LEU A 382 -1.31 32.59 -22.67
C LEU A 382 -1.99 33.26 -21.48
N GLU A 383 -1.21 33.71 -20.49
CA GLU A 383 -1.68 34.50 -19.36
C GLU A 383 -1.89 35.98 -19.67
N GLY A 384 -1.50 36.48 -20.86
CA GLY A 384 -1.58 37.87 -21.24
C GLY A 384 -0.67 38.79 -20.42
N ARG A 385 0.38 38.28 -19.82
CA ARG A 385 1.31 39.02 -18.96
C ARG A 385 2.46 39.68 -19.74
N TYR A 386 2.70 39.25 -20.96
CA TYR A 386 3.84 39.72 -21.75
C TYR A 386 3.38 40.31 -23.08
N ASP A 387 3.85 41.45 -23.35
CA ASP A 387 3.68 42.17 -24.64
C ASP A 387 5.07 42.39 -25.22
N ALA A 388 5.45 41.60 -26.21
CA ALA A 388 6.78 41.67 -26.84
C ALA A 388 6.99 42.98 -27.58
N ASN A 389 5.93 43.60 -28.14
CA ASN A 389 6.01 44.84 -28.89
C ASN A 389 6.34 46.04 -27.99
N ASN A 390 5.99 45.97 -26.70
CA ASN A 390 6.22 47.05 -25.74
C ASN A 390 7.27 46.71 -24.67
N ASN A 391 7.77 45.49 -24.64
CA ASN A 391 8.71 44.99 -23.63
C ASN A 391 8.25 45.21 -22.18
N THR A 392 6.92 45.31 -21.97
CA THR A 392 6.29 45.63 -20.70
C THR A 392 5.49 44.43 -20.13
N LYS A 393 5.70 44.19 -18.87
CA LYS A 393 4.83 43.23 -18.11
C LYS A 393 3.50 43.96 -17.81
N LYS A 394 2.41 43.55 -18.43
CA LYS A 394 1.07 44.08 -18.10
C LYS A 394 0.64 43.55 -16.74
N LYS A 395 0.50 44.44 -15.76
CA LYS A 395 -0.18 44.13 -14.47
C LYS A 395 -1.69 44.30 -14.65
N ASN A 396 -2.37 43.28 -15.13
CA ASN A 396 -3.81 43.24 -15.09
C ASN A 396 -4.25 42.08 -14.16
N GLU A 397 -4.38 42.37 -12.87
CA GLU A 397 -4.63 41.36 -11.82
C GLU A 397 -5.91 40.56 -12.07
N LYS A 398 -6.96 41.14 -12.63
CA LYS A 398 -8.23 40.48 -12.91
C LYS A 398 -8.11 39.46 -14.06
N TYR A 399 -7.35 39.81 -15.08
CA TYR A 399 -7.09 38.96 -16.24
C TYR A 399 -6.18 37.80 -15.86
N VAL A 400 -5.12 38.07 -15.08
CA VAL A 400 -4.18 37.08 -14.53
C VAL A 400 -4.92 36.07 -13.67
N SER A 401 -5.82 36.49 -12.77
CA SER A 401 -6.58 35.61 -11.90
C SER A 401 -7.47 34.63 -12.68
N ASN A 402 -8.20 35.09 -13.69
CA ASN A 402 -9.08 34.25 -14.48
C ASN A 402 -8.30 33.29 -15.40
N ARG A 403 -7.19 33.75 -15.95
CA ARG A 403 -6.38 32.92 -16.82
C ARG A 403 -5.46 31.95 -16.05
N GLN A 404 -5.02 32.34 -14.87
CA GLN A 404 -4.30 31.40 -13.99
C GLN A 404 -5.21 30.25 -13.52
N LYS A 405 -6.49 30.50 -13.27
CA LYS A 405 -7.49 29.45 -13.07
C LYS A 405 -7.70 28.57 -14.31
N SER A 406 -7.66 29.18 -15.50
CA SER A 406 -7.76 28.49 -16.79
C SER A 406 -6.53 27.63 -17.12
N ILE A 407 -5.33 28.07 -16.72
CA ILE A 407 -4.07 27.35 -16.95
C ILE A 407 -3.81 26.28 -15.89
N ASN A 408 -4.28 26.51 -14.68
CA ASN A 408 -4.28 25.50 -13.60
C ASN A 408 -5.42 24.47 -13.74
N SER A 409 -6.42 24.72 -14.59
CA SER A 409 -7.32 23.68 -15.04
C SER A 409 -6.63 22.84 -16.12
N ASP A 410 -6.91 21.54 -16.20
CA ASP A 410 -6.33 20.59 -17.18
C ASP A 410 -6.70 20.91 -18.65
N LYS A 411 -6.88 22.18 -18.99
CA LYS A 411 -7.21 22.63 -20.35
C LYS A 411 -6.01 22.45 -21.27
N SER A 412 -6.21 21.65 -22.31
CA SER A 412 -5.27 21.56 -23.43
C SER A 412 -5.48 22.73 -24.41
N TYR A 413 -4.41 23.24 -24.99
CA TYR A 413 -4.43 24.27 -26.02
C TYR A 413 -4.08 23.66 -27.36
N SER A 414 -4.77 24.09 -28.42
CA SER A 414 -4.40 23.68 -29.78
C SER A 414 -3.08 24.36 -30.22
N ILE A 415 -2.39 23.72 -31.17
CA ILE A 415 -1.19 24.34 -31.78
C ILE A 415 -1.54 25.71 -32.37
N GLY A 416 -2.71 25.84 -33.04
CA GLY A 416 -3.19 27.08 -33.60
C GLY A 416 -3.41 28.19 -32.56
N GLU A 417 -4.04 27.87 -31.42
CA GLU A 417 -4.22 28.81 -30.30
C GLU A 417 -2.86 29.30 -29.75
N ILE A 418 -1.89 28.38 -29.64
CA ILE A 418 -0.56 28.73 -29.13
C ILE A 418 0.22 29.56 -30.15
N ASN A 419 0.13 29.22 -31.43
CA ASN A 419 0.75 30.00 -32.52
C ASN A 419 0.22 31.45 -32.55
N GLU A 420 -1.10 31.64 -32.44
CA GLU A 420 -1.72 32.96 -32.37
C GLU A 420 -1.23 33.75 -31.12
N CYS A 421 -1.16 33.04 -29.97
CA CYS A 421 -0.61 33.63 -28.76
C CYS A 421 0.86 34.06 -28.93
N ILE A 422 1.70 33.25 -29.55
CA ILE A 422 3.11 33.54 -29.78
C ILE A 422 3.23 34.74 -30.75
N ARG A 423 2.46 34.76 -31.83
CA ARG A 423 2.44 35.86 -32.79
C ARG A 423 2.04 37.18 -32.14
N LEU A 424 0.98 37.16 -31.32
CA LEU A 424 0.46 38.39 -30.69
C LEU A 424 1.33 38.91 -29.54
N TYR A 425 1.89 38.03 -28.76
CA TYR A 425 2.56 38.40 -27.49
C TYR A 425 4.07 38.20 -27.49
N CYS A 426 4.62 37.38 -28.39
CA CYS A 426 6.05 37.07 -28.42
C CYS A 426 6.74 37.61 -29.68
N GLY A 427 5.99 38.12 -30.67
CA GLY A 427 6.54 38.76 -31.90
C GLY A 427 7.27 37.74 -32.81
N VAL A 428 6.96 36.48 -32.77
CA VAL A 428 7.57 35.41 -33.56
C VAL A 428 6.56 34.85 -34.55
N GLU A 429 6.95 34.77 -35.82
CA GLU A 429 6.09 34.25 -36.90
C GLU A 429 6.15 32.71 -37.04
N ASN A 430 7.20 32.08 -36.52
CA ASN A 430 7.36 30.61 -36.59
C ASN A 430 6.46 29.90 -35.58
N GLY A 431 5.66 28.97 -36.09
CA GLY A 431 4.73 28.20 -35.27
C GLY A 431 5.38 27.10 -34.41
N VAL A 432 4.64 26.61 -33.45
CA VAL A 432 5.04 25.52 -32.54
C VAL A 432 5.25 24.20 -33.30
N GLU A 433 4.60 24.02 -34.45
CA GLU A 433 4.79 22.84 -35.32
C GLU A 433 6.24 22.65 -35.74
N GLN A 434 7.03 23.75 -35.85
CA GLN A 434 8.47 23.70 -36.17
C GLN A 434 9.27 22.88 -35.14
N TYR A 435 8.83 22.87 -33.87
CA TYR A 435 9.43 22.06 -32.83
C TYR A 435 9.28 20.57 -33.15
N PHE A 436 8.11 20.16 -33.63
CA PHE A 436 7.83 18.75 -33.94
C PHE A 436 8.45 18.32 -35.27
N VAL A 437 8.39 19.19 -36.29
CA VAL A 437 8.98 18.93 -37.61
C VAL A 437 10.51 18.77 -37.54
N SER A 438 11.17 19.41 -36.57
CA SER A 438 12.64 19.30 -36.45
C SER A 438 13.12 17.88 -36.19
N PHE A 439 12.34 17.08 -35.44
CA PHE A 439 12.62 15.67 -35.09
C PHE A 439 14.07 15.35 -34.70
N TYR A 440 14.81 16.37 -34.25
CA TYR A 440 16.20 16.26 -33.86
C TYR A 440 16.39 16.39 -32.37
N ASN A 441 17.37 15.63 -31.84
CA ASN A 441 17.82 15.79 -30.46
C ASN A 441 18.64 17.06 -30.24
N LYS A 442 19.11 17.31 -29.01
CA LYS A 442 19.95 18.48 -28.66
C LYS A 442 21.27 18.55 -29.48
N GLU A 443 21.76 17.41 -29.97
CA GLU A 443 22.98 17.27 -30.77
C GLU A 443 22.70 17.36 -32.26
N LYS A 444 21.47 17.71 -32.66
CA LYS A 444 21.00 17.79 -34.05
C LYS A 444 21.05 16.43 -34.79
N LYS A 445 21.03 15.34 -34.07
CA LYS A 445 20.89 14.00 -34.63
C LYS A 445 19.41 13.62 -34.76
N ASP A 446 19.03 12.98 -35.87
CA ASP A 446 17.69 12.40 -36.06
C ASP A 446 17.42 11.33 -35.02
N TYR A 447 16.27 11.37 -34.37
CA TYR A 447 15.88 10.39 -33.34
C TYR A 447 15.76 8.97 -33.87
N ILE A 448 15.37 8.81 -35.13
CA ILE A 448 15.27 7.49 -35.77
C ILE A 448 16.67 6.96 -36.12
N GLU A 449 17.59 7.78 -36.61
CA GLU A 449 18.97 7.40 -36.82
C GLU A 449 19.64 6.93 -35.51
N ARG A 450 19.43 7.67 -34.43
CA ARG A 450 19.89 7.27 -33.10
C ARG A 450 19.32 5.90 -32.68
N PHE A 451 18.04 5.65 -32.94
CA PHE A 451 17.43 4.36 -32.66
C PHE A 451 18.06 3.26 -33.51
N GLN A 452 18.30 3.50 -34.81
CA GLN A 452 18.90 2.52 -35.72
C GLN A 452 20.34 2.16 -35.28
N GLU A 453 21.16 3.15 -34.90
CA GLU A 453 22.51 2.95 -34.35
C GLU A 453 22.45 2.09 -33.05
N ALA A 454 21.54 2.45 -32.12
CA ALA A 454 21.38 1.73 -30.86
C ALA A 454 20.87 0.30 -31.07
N TYR A 455 19.94 0.08 -32.02
CA TYR A 455 19.46 -1.23 -32.39
C TYR A 455 20.56 -2.10 -33.01
N ALA A 456 21.36 -1.55 -33.94
CA ALA A 456 22.49 -2.25 -34.53
C ALA A 456 23.51 -2.68 -33.46
N ALA A 457 23.81 -1.80 -32.50
CA ALA A 457 24.71 -2.11 -31.40
C ALA A 457 24.16 -3.21 -30.48
N ALA A 458 22.85 -3.27 -30.27
CA ALA A 458 22.20 -4.25 -29.38
C ALA A 458 21.90 -5.58 -30.07
N ASN A 459 21.92 -5.64 -31.40
CA ASN A 459 21.47 -6.81 -32.17
C ASN A 459 22.16 -8.12 -31.75
N HIS A 460 23.46 -8.09 -31.45
CA HIS A 460 24.21 -9.27 -31.02
C HIS A 460 23.69 -9.83 -29.68
N LEU A 461 23.19 -8.99 -28.78
CA LEU A 461 22.60 -9.43 -27.50
C LEU A 461 21.17 -9.99 -27.70
N LEU A 462 20.41 -9.39 -28.62
CA LEU A 462 19.02 -9.76 -28.86
C LEU A 462 18.86 -11.06 -29.69
N THR A 463 19.87 -11.40 -30.53
CA THR A 463 19.82 -12.56 -31.44
C THR A 463 20.67 -13.75 -30.99
N SER A 464 21.57 -13.59 -30.03
CA SER A 464 22.43 -14.65 -29.50
C SER A 464 21.85 -15.25 -28.21
N ASN A 465 22.21 -16.53 -27.95
CA ASN A 465 22.03 -17.08 -26.60
C ASN A 465 23.06 -16.41 -25.68
N TYR A 466 22.66 -15.33 -25.02
CA TYR A 466 23.52 -14.62 -24.08
C TYR A 466 23.70 -15.47 -22.82
N GLU A 467 24.94 -15.86 -22.57
CA GLU A 467 25.35 -16.52 -21.34
C GLU A 467 26.42 -15.68 -20.64
N SER A 468 26.15 -15.29 -19.39
CA SER A 468 27.13 -14.64 -18.54
C SER A 468 27.23 -15.38 -17.22
N LYS A 469 28.48 -15.63 -16.80
CA LYS A 469 28.79 -16.30 -15.52
C LYS A 469 28.13 -15.59 -14.31
N TYR A 470 27.90 -14.29 -14.39
CA TYR A 470 27.39 -13.45 -13.29
C TYR A 470 26.09 -12.73 -13.63
N GLY A 471 25.50 -13.02 -14.80
CA GLY A 471 24.26 -12.42 -15.27
C GLY A 471 24.44 -11.04 -15.96
N LEU A 472 23.43 -10.63 -16.70
CA LEU A 472 23.35 -9.39 -17.48
C LEU A 472 23.65 -8.15 -16.63
N ALA A 473 23.12 -8.10 -15.41
CA ALA A 473 23.29 -6.97 -14.49
C ALA A 473 24.75 -6.70 -14.08
N SER A 474 25.65 -7.69 -14.20
CA SER A 474 27.07 -7.56 -13.87
C SER A 474 27.88 -6.98 -15.02
N ASP A 475 27.43 -7.10 -16.26
CA ASP A 475 28.10 -6.61 -17.46
C ASP A 475 27.65 -5.18 -17.79
N LYS A 476 28.40 -4.21 -17.27
CA LYS A 476 28.09 -2.78 -17.44
C LYS A 476 28.05 -2.31 -18.90
N LYS A 477 28.84 -2.98 -19.81
CA LYS A 477 28.83 -2.61 -21.23
C LYS A 477 27.53 -3.04 -21.89
N ASN A 478 27.11 -4.28 -21.67
CA ASN A 478 25.86 -4.79 -22.21
C ASN A 478 24.64 -4.07 -21.63
N VAL A 479 24.66 -3.74 -20.33
CA VAL A 479 23.61 -2.91 -19.70
C VAL A 479 23.56 -1.53 -20.35
N ALA A 480 24.70 -0.91 -20.66
CA ALA A 480 24.74 0.40 -21.34
C ALA A 480 24.18 0.33 -22.76
N ILE A 481 24.47 -0.72 -23.52
CA ILE A 481 23.94 -0.95 -24.87
C ILE A 481 22.40 -1.10 -24.83
N ILE A 482 21.88 -1.92 -23.92
CA ILE A 482 20.43 -2.10 -23.76
C ILE A 482 19.76 -0.81 -23.30
N LYS A 483 20.39 -0.11 -22.36
CA LYS A 483 19.91 1.19 -21.91
C LYS A 483 19.79 2.18 -23.05
N GLU A 484 20.83 2.31 -23.88
CA GLU A 484 20.82 3.24 -25.03
C GLU A 484 19.72 2.88 -26.04
N LEU A 485 19.50 1.61 -26.32
CA LEU A 485 18.41 1.15 -27.18
C LEU A 485 17.04 1.58 -26.61
N LEU A 486 16.77 1.33 -25.34
CA LEU A 486 15.51 1.69 -24.71
C LEU A 486 15.36 3.19 -24.52
N ASP A 487 16.45 3.92 -24.22
CA ASP A 487 16.47 5.38 -24.12
C ASP A 487 16.17 6.02 -25.47
N SER A 488 16.67 5.50 -26.57
CA SER A 488 16.43 6.05 -27.92
C SER A 488 14.94 6.05 -28.27
N ILE A 489 14.22 4.95 -27.93
CA ILE A 489 12.76 4.86 -28.16
C ILE A 489 12.01 5.75 -27.16
N LYS A 490 12.42 5.76 -25.88
CA LYS A 490 11.79 6.57 -24.85
C LYS A 490 11.89 8.07 -25.12
N VAL A 491 12.98 8.51 -25.72
CA VAL A 491 13.17 9.91 -26.14
C VAL A 491 12.16 10.26 -27.24
N ILE A 492 11.92 9.38 -28.21
CA ILE A 492 10.88 9.57 -29.23
C ILE A 492 9.50 9.68 -28.55
N GLU A 493 9.17 8.75 -27.65
CA GLU A 493 7.91 8.79 -26.90
C GLU A 493 7.71 10.12 -26.16
N THR A 494 8.74 10.56 -25.44
CA THR A 494 8.69 11.81 -24.67
C THR A 494 8.54 13.03 -25.57
N PHE A 495 9.19 13.02 -26.75
CA PHE A 495 9.15 14.12 -27.70
C PHE A 495 7.76 14.29 -28.35
N ILE A 496 7.10 13.19 -28.69
CA ILE A 496 5.78 13.23 -29.35
C ILE A 496 4.59 13.29 -28.38
N LYS A 497 4.79 12.92 -27.14
CA LYS A 497 3.76 12.89 -26.08
C LYS A 497 3.00 14.21 -25.86
N PRO A 498 3.59 15.39 -26.01
CA PRO A 498 2.87 16.65 -25.95
C PRO A 498 1.66 16.73 -26.88
N LEU A 499 1.67 16.05 -28.01
CA LEU A 499 0.57 16.04 -29.00
C LEU A 499 -0.69 15.27 -28.51
N LEU A 500 -0.64 14.59 -27.39
CA LEU A 500 -1.78 13.89 -26.76
C LEU A 500 -2.62 14.83 -25.88
N GLY A 501 -2.79 16.08 -26.22
CA GLY A 501 -3.68 16.97 -25.46
C GLY A 501 -5.14 16.57 -25.63
N GLU A 502 -5.91 16.73 -24.57
CA GLU A 502 -7.35 16.52 -24.57
C GLU A 502 -8.02 17.86 -24.89
N GLY A 503 -8.35 18.12 -26.14
CA GLY A 503 -9.15 19.29 -26.52
C GLY A 503 -10.54 19.24 -25.89
N THR A 504 -11.24 20.39 -25.88
CA THR A 504 -12.70 20.36 -25.63
C THR A 504 -13.34 19.60 -26.79
N GLU A 505 -13.83 18.40 -26.55
CA GLU A 505 -14.61 17.69 -27.55
C GLU A 505 -15.70 18.61 -28.13
N PRO A 506 -15.91 18.69 -29.43
CA PRO A 506 -15.70 17.64 -30.44
C PRO A 506 -14.67 18.00 -31.53
N CYS A 507 -13.64 18.72 -31.23
CA CYS A 507 -12.80 19.38 -32.24
C CYS A 507 -11.37 18.81 -32.29
N LYS A 508 -11.19 17.50 -32.53
CA LYS A 508 -9.88 16.90 -32.80
C LYS A 508 -9.74 16.57 -34.27
N ASP A 509 -8.59 16.90 -34.89
CA ASP A 509 -8.27 16.47 -36.25
C ASP A 509 -8.21 14.93 -36.32
N GLU A 510 -9.21 14.31 -36.94
CA GLU A 510 -9.34 12.85 -36.94
C GLU A 510 -8.32 12.16 -37.84
N LEU A 511 -7.90 12.84 -38.91
CA LEU A 511 -6.85 12.30 -39.76
C LEU A 511 -5.55 12.21 -39.00
N PHE A 512 -5.19 13.30 -38.31
CA PHE A 512 -4.00 13.32 -37.49
C PHE A 512 -4.07 12.28 -36.37
N TYR A 513 -5.08 12.33 -35.53
CA TYR A 513 -5.20 11.42 -34.37
C TYR A 513 -5.49 9.97 -34.77
N GLY A 514 -6.15 9.74 -35.90
CA GLY A 514 -6.37 8.41 -36.47
C GLY A 514 -5.08 7.70 -36.90
N GLU A 515 -4.05 8.47 -37.31
CA GLU A 515 -2.71 7.95 -37.62
C GLU A 515 -1.76 8.01 -36.44
N PHE A 516 -1.82 9.08 -35.63
CA PHE A 516 -0.89 9.35 -34.54
C PHE A 516 -1.11 8.43 -33.32
N ILE A 517 -2.37 8.23 -32.88
CA ILE A 517 -2.66 7.42 -31.68
C ILE A 517 -2.20 5.98 -31.84
N PRO A 518 -2.51 5.25 -32.94
CA PRO A 518 -2.01 3.89 -33.10
C PRO A 518 -0.48 3.81 -33.08
N SER A 519 0.19 4.76 -33.71
CA SER A 519 1.65 4.83 -33.71
C SER A 519 2.20 5.13 -32.31
N TYR A 520 1.59 6.09 -31.60
CA TYR A 520 1.96 6.41 -30.24
C TYR A 520 1.75 5.24 -29.28
N ASP A 521 0.63 4.53 -29.38
CA ASP A 521 0.31 3.39 -28.50
C ASP A 521 1.36 2.29 -28.65
N ILE A 522 1.82 2.02 -29.87
CA ILE A 522 2.91 1.06 -30.14
C ILE A 522 4.21 1.55 -29.45
N ILE A 523 4.59 2.81 -29.66
CA ILE A 523 5.83 3.38 -29.08
C ILE A 523 5.74 3.43 -27.54
N SER A 524 4.56 3.70 -27.00
CA SER A 524 4.35 3.82 -25.55
C SER A 524 4.55 2.51 -24.79
N THR A 525 4.51 1.35 -25.47
CA THR A 525 4.82 0.03 -24.90
C THR A 525 6.25 -0.03 -24.33
N ILE A 526 7.13 0.87 -24.78
CA ILE A 526 8.48 0.98 -24.23
C ILE A 526 8.52 1.37 -22.76
N ILE A 527 7.53 2.13 -22.25
CA ILE A 527 7.56 2.69 -20.89
C ILE A 527 7.50 1.61 -19.81
N PRO A 528 6.53 0.67 -19.81
CA PRO A 528 6.52 -0.44 -18.87
C PRO A 528 7.75 -1.33 -19.05
N LEU A 529 8.16 -1.62 -20.28
CA LEU A 529 9.36 -2.41 -20.55
C LEU A 529 10.61 -1.74 -19.97
N TYR A 530 10.81 -0.45 -20.24
CA TYR A 530 11.92 0.35 -19.72
C TYR A 530 12.03 0.23 -18.19
N ASN A 531 10.92 0.42 -17.50
CA ASN A 531 10.90 0.35 -16.04
C ASN A 531 11.20 -1.07 -15.54
N LYS A 532 10.64 -2.09 -16.19
CA LYS A 532 10.84 -3.50 -15.83
C LYS A 532 12.30 -3.93 -16.02
N VAL A 533 12.90 -3.60 -17.17
CA VAL A 533 14.31 -3.90 -17.46
C VAL A 533 15.25 -3.16 -16.52
N ARG A 534 15.03 -1.85 -16.32
CA ARG A 534 15.83 -1.07 -15.36
C ARG A 534 15.76 -1.68 -13.96
N ASN A 535 14.57 -2.02 -13.47
CA ASN A 535 14.42 -2.62 -12.15
C ASN A 535 15.11 -3.99 -12.05
N TYR A 536 15.13 -4.76 -13.13
CA TYR A 536 15.86 -6.04 -13.19
C TYR A 536 17.36 -5.85 -13.08
N VAL A 537 17.96 -4.99 -13.90
CA VAL A 537 19.43 -4.79 -13.94
C VAL A 537 19.97 -3.98 -12.75
N THR A 538 19.12 -3.16 -12.11
CA THR A 538 19.49 -2.36 -10.92
C THR A 538 19.12 -3.04 -9.61
N ARG A 539 18.44 -4.20 -9.65
CA ARG A 539 18.10 -4.92 -8.42
C ARG A 539 19.36 -5.27 -7.63
N LYS A 540 19.26 -5.13 -6.33
CA LYS A 540 20.37 -5.53 -5.47
C LYS A 540 20.57 -7.04 -5.56
N PRO A 541 21.82 -7.52 -5.54
CA PRO A 541 22.13 -8.94 -5.65
C PRO A 541 21.77 -9.74 -4.39
N TYR A 542 20.82 -9.25 -3.61
CA TYR A 542 20.37 -9.87 -2.37
C TYR A 542 18.85 -9.87 -2.26
N SER A 543 18.32 -10.98 -1.78
CA SER A 543 16.87 -11.12 -1.54
C SER A 543 16.47 -10.50 -0.21
N THR A 544 15.32 -9.82 -0.21
CA THR A 544 14.61 -9.40 1.01
C THR A 544 13.54 -10.40 1.41
N GLU A 545 13.34 -11.45 0.62
CA GLU A 545 12.35 -12.49 0.89
C GLU A 545 12.66 -13.22 2.19
N LYS A 546 11.62 -13.49 2.92
CA LYS A 546 11.66 -14.20 4.17
C LYS A 546 10.48 -15.16 4.25
N ILE A 547 10.74 -16.34 4.74
CA ILE A 547 9.72 -17.35 5.01
C ILE A 547 9.25 -17.25 6.46
N LYS A 548 8.00 -17.54 6.70
CA LYS A 548 7.45 -17.65 8.04
C LYS A 548 7.79 -19.01 8.60
N LEU A 549 8.38 -19.05 9.80
CA LEU A 549 8.68 -20.28 10.52
C LEU A 549 7.57 -20.61 11.52
N ASN A 550 7.06 -21.81 11.46
CA ASN A 550 6.02 -22.31 12.36
C ASN A 550 6.47 -23.48 13.21
N PHE A 551 7.66 -24.00 13.03
CA PHE A 551 8.22 -25.14 13.77
C PHE A 551 7.25 -26.35 13.79
N GLY A 552 6.59 -26.60 12.66
CA GLY A 552 5.60 -27.67 12.54
C GLY A 552 4.26 -27.43 13.23
N LYS A 553 4.01 -26.22 13.78
CA LYS A 553 2.78 -25.84 14.48
C LYS A 553 2.15 -24.59 13.89
N PRO A 554 0.93 -24.67 13.36
CA PRO A 554 0.24 -23.51 12.78
C PRO A 554 -0.15 -22.43 13.82
N THR A 555 -0.24 -22.81 15.09
CA THR A 555 -0.65 -21.94 16.20
C THR A 555 0.51 -21.39 17.01
N LEU A 556 1.76 -21.54 16.54
CA LEU A 556 2.92 -21.00 17.22
C LEU A 556 2.75 -19.48 17.39
N LEU A 557 2.95 -18.99 18.64
CA LEU A 557 2.80 -17.60 19.02
C LEU A 557 1.39 -16.98 18.83
N ALA A 558 0.35 -17.79 18.72
CA ALA A 558 -1.04 -17.30 18.66
C ALA A 558 -1.52 -16.67 19.97
N GLY A 559 -0.80 -16.86 21.05
CA GLY A 559 -1.03 -16.24 22.37
C GLY A 559 0.10 -16.51 23.33
N TRP A 560 0.10 -15.79 24.46
CA TRP A 560 1.12 -15.88 25.50
C TRP A 560 0.57 -16.41 26.82
N ASP A 561 -0.76 -16.58 26.91
CA ASP A 561 -1.39 -17.09 28.13
C ASP A 561 -0.81 -18.45 28.51
N LYS A 562 -0.53 -18.63 29.81
CA LYS A 562 0.03 -19.89 30.35
C LYS A 562 -0.74 -21.12 29.91
N SER A 563 -2.07 -21.02 29.79
CA SER A 563 -2.93 -22.11 29.32
C SER A 563 -2.69 -22.52 27.87
N LYS A 564 -2.08 -21.65 27.05
CA LYS A 564 -1.76 -21.87 25.64
C LYS A 564 -0.32 -22.25 25.39
N GLU A 565 0.52 -22.27 26.39
CA GLU A 565 1.95 -22.55 26.25
C GLU A 565 2.22 -23.89 25.57
N ARG A 566 1.46 -24.93 25.93
CA ARG A 566 1.55 -26.29 25.34
C ARG A 566 1.20 -26.28 23.85
N ASP A 567 0.17 -25.53 23.49
CA ASP A 567 -0.33 -25.46 22.12
C ASP A 567 0.56 -24.59 21.25
N ASN A 568 1.03 -23.45 21.77
CA ASN A 568 1.87 -22.51 21.06
C ASN A 568 3.37 -22.86 21.09
N LEU A 569 3.79 -23.78 21.95
CA LEU A 569 5.18 -24.20 22.11
C LEU A 569 6.17 -23.06 22.42
N SER A 570 5.72 -21.91 22.91
CA SER A 570 6.55 -20.72 23.03
C SER A 570 6.48 -20.06 24.41
N VAL A 571 7.65 -19.59 24.88
CA VAL A 571 7.83 -18.89 26.14
C VAL A 571 8.79 -17.72 25.98
N ILE A 572 8.62 -16.67 26.77
CA ILE A 572 9.58 -15.56 26.88
C ILE A 572 10.34 -15.71 28.19
N PHE A 573 11.66 -15.53 28.12
CA PHE A 573 12.54 -15.47 29.29
C PHE A 573 13.23 -14.12 29.41
N ARG A 574 13.64 -13.78 30.59
CA ARG A 574 14.51 -12.65 30.92
C ARG A 574 15.73 -13.15 31.67
N LYS A 575 16.93 -12.65 31.33
CA LYS A 575 18.17 -12.91 32.06
C LYS A 575 19.12 -11.72 31.85
N ASP A 576 19.70 -11.14 32.90
CA ASP A 576 20.67 -10.04 32.84
C ASP A 576 20.20 -8.87 31.95
N ASN A 577 18.97 -8.40 32.16
CA ASN A 577 18.32 -7.35 31.34
C ASN A 577 18.17 -7.66 29.83
N ASN A 578 18.44 -8.90 29.40
CA ASN A 578 18.17 -9.38 28.07
C ASN A 578 16.91 -10.24 28.06
N TYR A 579 16.28 -10.31 26.90
CA TYR A 579 15.08 -11.11 26.66
C TYR A 579 15.38 -12.22 25.67
N TYR A 580 14.72 -13.36 25.86
CA TYR A 580 14.91 -14.55 25.05
C TYR A 580 13.54 -15.13 24.66
N LEU A 581 13.45 -15.66 23.46
CA LEU A 581 12.32 -16.43 22.99
C LEU A 581 12.74 -17.90 23.02
N GLY A 582 12.06 -18.70 23.82
CA GLY A 582 12.17 -20.14 23.80
C GLY A 582 11.04 -20.76 23.01
N ILE A 583 11.35 -21.69 22.09
CA ILE A 583 10.37 -22.45 21.34
C ILE A 583 10.61 -23.93 21.65
N MET A 584 9.63 -24.59 22.24
CA MET A 584 9.70 -26.01 22.58
C MET A 584 9.59 -26.86 21.31
N ASN A 585 10.30 -27.98 21.26
CA ASN A 585 10.08 -28.96 20.22
C ASN A 585 8.65 -29.51 20.33
N ARG A 586 8.00 -29.75 19.21
CA ARG A 586 6.59 -30.23 19.16
C ARG A 586 6.34 -31.51 19.94
N ASN A 587 7.37 -32.33 20.13
CA ASN A 587 7.32 -33.58 20.89
C ASN A 587 7.64 -33.38 22.40
N SER A 588 7.93 -32.16 22.83
CA SER A 588 8.37 -31.80 24.17
C SER A 588 7.65 -30.54 24.66
N ASN A 589 6.33 -30.54 24.64
CA ASN A 589 5.53 -29.36 24.95
C ASN A 589 5.17 -29.19 26.44
N ASN A 590 5.69 -30.04 27.31
CA ASN A 590 5.39 -30.04 28.75
C ASN A 590 6.56 -29.56 29.62
N LEU A 591 7.62 -29.03 29.03
CA LEU A 591 8.88 -28.72 29.69
C LEU A 591 8.77 -27.75 30.88
N PHE A 592 7.73 -26.95 30.92
CA PHE A 592 7.59 -25.84 31.88
C PHE A 592 6.31 -25.91 32.74
N LEU A 593 5.58 -27.05 32.74
CA LEU A 593 4.30 -27.13 33.44
C LEU A 593 4.41 -27.19 34.96
N ASP A 594 5.32 -27.97 35.49
CA ASP A 594 5.46 -28.23 36.91
C ASP A 594 6.92 -28.04 37.36
N ILE A 595 7.51 -26.93 36.96
CA ILE A 595 8.90 -26.61 37.36
C ILE A 595 8.90 -25.92 38.73
N ASP A 596 9.70 -26.45 39.62
CA ASP A 596 10.01 -25.79 40.88
C ASP A 596 10.73 -24.46 40.66
N ILE A 597 10.43 -23.48 41.51
CA ILE A 597 11.12 -22.19 41.49
C ILE A 597 12.58 -22.49 41.92
N SER A 598 13.54 -22.03 41.06
CA SER A 598 14.96 -22.23 41.38
C SER A 598 15.46 -21.13 42.30
N ASP A 599 16.13 -21.52 43.37
CA ASP A 599 16.87 -20.62 44.27
C ASP A 599 18.34 -20.47 43.85
N GLU A 600 18.75 -20.99 42.70
CA GLU A 600 20.09 -20.87 42.16
C GLU A 600 20.42 -19.43 41.81
N ALA A 601 21.72 -19.09 41.86
CA ALA A 601 22.19 -17.73 41.52
C ALA A 601 22.10 -17.45 40.00
N ASP A 602 22.23 -18.47 39.16
CA ASP A 602 22.16 -18.36 37.70
C ASP A 602 20.83 -18.92 37.18
N VAL A 603 19.94 -18.02 36.86
CA VAL A 603 18.56 -18.33 36.48
C VAL A 603 18.11 -17.56 35.24
N TYR A 604 17.20 -18.16 34.46
CA TYR A 604 16.30 -17.47 33.55
C TYR A 604 15.00 -17.18 34.29
N GLU A 605 14.47 -15.97 34.14
CA GLU A 605 13.13 -15.62 34.62
C GLU A 605 12.12 -15.91 33.51
N LYS A 606 11.31 -16.95 33.67
CA LYS A 606 10.23 -17.33 32.72
C LYS A 606 9.03 -16.44 32.91
N MET A 607 8.51 -15.88 31.80
CA MET A 607 7.28 -15.09 31.79
C MET A 607 6.05 -15.96 32.01
N GLU A 608 5.24 -15.61 33.00
CA GLU A 608 3.87 -16.11 33.16
C GLU A 608 2.89 -14.99 32.79
N TYR A 609 2.22 -15.17 31.68
CA TYR A 609 1.24 -14.24 31.12
C TYR A 609 -0.17 -14.75 31.41
N LYS A 610 -1.04 -13.89 31.90
CA LYS A 610 -2.46 -14.14 32.06
C LYS A 610 -3.28 -13.01 31.46
N LEU A 611 -4.33 -13.36 30.70
CA LEU A 611 -5.25 -12.41 30.10
C LEU A 611 -6.68 -12.91 30.29
N LEU A 612 -7.58 -12.03 30.75
CA LEU A 612 -9.01 -12.26 30.78
C LEU A 612 -9.64 -11.69 29.49
N PRO A 613 -9.92 -12.52 28.47
CA PRO A 613 -10.39 -12.01 27.18
C PRO A 613 -11.91 -11.77 27.24
N GLY A 614 -12.34 -10.59 26.75
CA GLY A 614 -13.74 -10.26 26.53
C GLY A 614 -14.64 -10.47 27.75
N PRO A 615 -14.53 -9.65 28.83
CA PRO A 615 -15.29 -9.84 30.06
C PRO A 615 -16.79 -9.99 29.86
N ASN A 616 -17.36 -9.29 28.90
CA ASN A 616 -18.76 -9.36 28.54
C ASN A 616 -19.25 -10.77 28.14
N LYS A 617 -18.37 -11.62 27.65
CA LYS A 617 -18.66 -13.02 27.31
C LYS A 617 -18.13 -13.97 28.36
N MET A 618 -16.93 -13.68 28.89
CA MET A 618 -16.24 -14.60 29.80
C MET A 618 -16.90 -14.63 31.18
N LEU A 619 -17.27 -13.49 31.77
CA LEU A 619 -17.91 -13.46 33.10
C LEU A 619 -19.20 -14.29 33.13
N PRO A 620 -20.18 -14.06 32.21
CA PRO A 620 -21.39 -14.89 32.20
C PRO A 620 -21.10 -16.37 31.92
N LYS A 621 -20.15 -16.66 31.03
CA LYS A 621 -19.79 -18.04 30.69
C LYS A 621 -19.25 -18.81 31.90
N VAL A 622 -18.46 -18.14 32.75
CA VAL A 622 -17.89 -18.78 33.95
C VAL A 622 -18.89 -18.81 35.10
N PHE A 623 -19.57 -17.70 35.37
CA PHE A 623 -20.36 -17.54 36.57
C PHE A 623 -21.77 -18.15 36.50
N PHE A 624 -22.33 -18.32 35.29
CA PHE A 624 -23.59 -18.99 35.06
C PHE A 624 -23.43 -20.45 34.55
N ALA A 625 -22.19 -20.97 34.53
CA ALA A 625 -21.98 -22.37 34.15
C ALA A 625 -22.59 -23.31 35.22
N LYS A 626 -23.32 -24.33 34.77
CA LYS A 626 -23.89 -25.35 35.67
C LYS A 626 -22.84 -26.03 36.54
N SER A 627 -21.64 -26.24 36.02
CA SER A 627 -20.51 -26.83 36.78
C SER A 627 -20.01 -25.93 37.91
N ASN A 628 -20.33 -24.68 37.91
CA ASN A 628 -19.86 -23.71 38.88
C ASN A 628 -20.98 -23.12 39.75
N ALA A 629 -22.19 -23.67 39.62
CA ALA A 629 -23.39 -23.18 40.32
C ALA A 629 -23.23 -23.21 41.86
N ASP A 630 -22.57 -24.21 42.40
CA ASP A 630 -22.34 -24.32 43.84
C ASP A 630 -21.34 -23.28 44.36
N LEU A 631 -20.37 -22.89 43.54
CA LEU A 631 -19.34 -21.89 43.92
C LEU A 631 -19.86 -20.45 43.87
N TYR A 632 -20.63 -20.14 42.84
CA TYR A 632 -21.08 -18.76 42.60
C TYR A 632 -22.51 -18.47 42.94
N ALA A 633 -23.33 -19.51 43.12
CA ALA A 633 -24.72 -19.53 43.61
C ALA A 633 -25.58 -18.32 43.10
N PRO A 634 -25.73 -18.13 41.78
CA PRO A 634 -26.55 -17.06 41.23
C PRO A 634 -27.99 -17.17 41.65
N SER A 635 -28.62 -16.11 42.19
CA SER A 635 -30.02 -16.07 42.50
C SER A 635 -30.89 -16.13 41.23
N GLU A 636 -32.11 -16.59 41.33
CA GLU A 636 -33.05 -16.61 40.21
C GLU A 636 -33.25 -15.22 39.63
N GLU A 637 -33.27 -14.19 40.47
CA GLU A 637 -33.38 -12.80 40.06
C GLU A 637 -32.19 -12.35 39.21
N ILE A 638 -30.98 -12.71 39.59
CA ILE A 638 -29.74 -12.39 38.81
C ILE A 638 -29.75 -13.07 37.44
N ILE A 639 -30.16 -14.38 37.42
CA ILE A 639 -30.28 -15.11 36.16
C ILE A 639 -31.34 -14.48 35.25
N GLU A 640 -32.47 -14.09 35.81
CA GLU A 640 -33.56 -13.44 35.11
C GLU A 640 -33.11 -12.08 34.53
N ASN A 641 -32.44 -11.24 35.33
CA ASN A 641 -31.90 -9.94 34.92
C ASN A 641 -30.95 -10.09 33.75
N TYR A 642 -30.06 -11.09 33.79
CA TYR A 642 -29.14 -11.34 32.69
C TYR A 642 -29.86 -11.83 31.42
N THR A 643 -30.76 -12.82 31.58
CA THR A 643 -31.49 -13.44 30.46
C THR A 643 -32.45 -12.49 29.77
N LYS A 644 -33.15 -11.64 30.52
CA LYS A 644 -34.06 -10.63 29.97
C LYS A 644 -33.34 -9.38 29.42
N GLY A 645 -32.05 -9.26 29.60
CA GLY A 645 -31.25 -8.16 29.10
C GLY A 645 -31.48 -6.81 29.77
N THR A 646 -32.10 -6.77 30.97
CA THR A 646 -32.44 -5.54 31.71
C THR A 646 -31.22 -4.72 32.12
N HIS A 647 -30.03 -5.28 32.07
CA HIS A 647 -28.74 -4.63 32.30
C HIS A 647 -28.17 -3.88 31.09
N LYS A 648 -28.79 -3.98 29.90
CA LYS A 648 -28.27 -3.40 28.64
C LYS A 648 -28.94 -2.05 28.35
N LYS A 649 -28.17 -0.98 28.38
CA LYS A 649 -28.66 0.42 28.20
C LYS A 649 -29.42 0.67 26.88
N ASN A 650 -29.16 -0.11 25.84
CA ASN A 650 -29.83 0.05 24.55
C ASN A 650 -31.11 -0.77 24.39
N GLU A 651 -31.51 -1.54 25.41
CA GLU A 651 -32.71 -2.32 25.42
C GLU A 651 -33.86 -1.51 26.07
N LYS A 652 -35.10 -1.71 25.57
CA LYS A 652 -36.30 -1.00 26.10
C LYS A 652 -36.57 -1.24 27.60
N ASN A 653 -36.06 -2.35 28.10
CA ASN A 653 -36.27 -2.81 29.48
C ASN A 653 -35.10 -2.47 30.41
N PHE A 654 -34.25 -1.54 30.05
CA PHE A 654 -33.10 -1.16 30.87
C PHE A 654 -33.50 -0.68 32.25
N ASP A 655 -32.93 -1.26 33.26
CA ASP A 655 -33.12 -0.87 34.68
C ASP A 655 -31.71 -0.75 35.33
N LEU A 656 -31.38 0.48 35.74
CA LEU A 656 -30.07 0.76 36.34
C LEU A 656 -29.86 0.02 37.66
N LYS A 657 -30.89 -0.17 38.48
CA LYS A 657 -30.76 -0.92 39.75
C LYS A 657 -30.48 -2.38 39.51
N LYS A 658 -31.12 -2.99 38.52
CA LYS A 658 -30.88 -4.37 38.10
C LYS A 658 -29.51 -4.53 37.46
N CYS A 659 -29.06 -3.52 36.72
CA CYS A 659 -27.70 -3.46 36.19
C CYS A 659 -26.66 -3.44 37.34
N HIS A 660 -26.86 -2.62 38.36
CA HIS A 660 -26.00 -2.54 39.53
C HIS A 660 -25.98 -3.86 40.31
N ALA A 661 -27.12 -4.49 40.52
CA ALA A 661 -27.20 -5.80 41.20
C ALA A 661 -26.38 -6.87 40.45
N LEU A 662 -26.44 -6.89 39.12
CA LEU A 662 -25.65 -7.81 38.30
C LEU A 662 -24.15 -7.50 38.38
N ILE A 663 -23.76 -6.23 38.42
CA ILE A 663 -22.35 -5.79 38.59
C ILE A 663 -21.83 -6.24 39.96
N ASP A 664 -22.61 -6.04 41.03
CA ASP A 664 -22.19 -6.46 42.38
C ASP A 664 -22.03 -7.97 42.47
N TYR A 665 -22.96 -8.72 41.88
CA TYR A 665 -22.82 -10.19 41.76
C TYR A 665 -21.53 -10.56 41.01
N PHE A 666 -21.23 -9.96 39.89
CA PHE A 666 -19.99 -10.22 39.15
C PHE A 666 -18.73 -9.85 39.96
N LYS A 667 -18.76 -8.74 40.69
CA LYS A 667 -17.62 -8.37 41.56
C LYS A 667 -17.38 -9.40 42.64
N GLU A 668 -18.44 -9.92 43.25
CA GLU A 668 -18.36 -10.98 44.26
C GLU A 668 -17.82 -12.28 43.67
N CYS A 669 -18.32 -12.68 42.49
CA CYS A 669 -17.84 -13.89 41.81
C CYS A 669 -16.36 -13.78 41.41
N ILE A 670 -15.92 -12.62 40.95
CA ILE A 670 -14.50 -12.37 40.60
C ILE A 670 -13.63 -12.54 41.86
N ARG A 671 -14.05 -12.03 43.00
CA ARG A 671 -13.31 -12.20 44.27
C ARG A 671 -13.25 -13.64 44.75
N LYS A 672 -14.26 -14.44 44.44
CA LYS A 672 -14.32 -15.87 44.81
C LYS A 672 -13.53 -16.75 43.85
N ASN A 673 -13.11 -16.26 42.69
CA ASN A 673 -12.42 -17.06 41.68
C ASN A 673 -10.91 -17.15 41.97
N PRO A 674 -10.37 -18.30 42.41
CA PRO A 674 -8.98 -18.40 42.81
C PRO A 674 -7.99 -18.28 41.66
N GLU A 675 -8.42 -18.60 40.42
CA GLU A 675 -7.56 -18.42 39.24
C GLU A 675 -7.35 -16.92 38.89
N TRP A 676 -8.22 -16.04 39.36
CA TRP A 676 -8.20 -14.61 39.01
C TRP A 676 -7.55 -13.73 40.08
N ASP A 677 -7.10 -14.27 41.17
CA ASP A 677 -6.31 -13.56 42.21
C ASP A 677 -5.03 -12.94 41.62
N VAL A 678 -4.54 -13.50 40.54
CA VAL A 678 -3.36 -12.99 39.81
C VAL A 678 -3.56 -11.57 39.29
N PHE A 679 -4.81 -11.15 39.02
CA PHE A 679 -5.11 -9.83 38.45
C PHE A 679 -5.24 -8.71 39.48
N ASN A 680 -5.44 -9.03 40.75
CA ASN A 680 -5.52 -8.07 41.84
C ASN A 680 -6.54 -6.93 41.61
N PHE A 681 -7.79 -7.31 41.24
CA PHE A 681 -8.85 -6.41 40.84
C PHE A 681 -9.22 -5.38 41.92
N LYS A 682 -9.32 -4.11 41.54
CA LYS A 682 -9.83 -2.99 42.34
C LYS A 682 -10.95 -2.31 41.58
N PHE A 683 -12.17 -2.47 42.05
CA PHE A 683 -13.35 -1.92 41.36
C PHE A 683 -13.79 -0.59 41.93
N SER A 684 -14.27 0.28 41.06
CA SER A 684 -14.97 1.51 41.43
C SER A 684 -16.28 1.18 42.19
N ASP A 685 -16.82 2.14 42.92
CA ASP A 685 -18.13 1.99 43.56
C ASP A 685 -19.20 1.70 42.48
N THR A 686 -20.14 0.80 42.78
CA THR A 686 -21.14 0.34 41.82
C THR A 686 -22.04 1.46 41.35
N SER A 687 -22.34 2.42 42.21
CA SER A 687 -23.14 3.60 41.89
C SER A 687 -22.55 4.52 40.80
N THR A 688 -21.23 4.38 40.53
CA THR A 688 -20.53 5.19 39.51
C THR A 688 -20.76 4.70 38.09
N TYR A 689 -21.25 3.46 37.91
CA TYR A 689 -21.50 2.93 36.56
C TYR A 689 -22.88 3.32 36.04
N SER A 690 -22.94 3.93 34.87
CA SER A 690 -24.18 4.22 34.17
C SER A 690 -24.73 3.08 33.34
N ASP A 691 -23.92 2.07 33.08
CA ASP A 691 -24.24 0.81 32.41
C ASP A 691 -23.17 -0.26 32.63
N ILE A 692 -23.48 -1.51 32.30
CA ILE A 692 -22.59 -2.66 32.51
C ILE A 692 -21.32 -2.61 31.64
N SER A 693 -21.31 -1.89 30.51
CA SER A 693 -20.14 -1.82 29.62
C SER A 693 -18.98 -1.08 30.27
N GLN A 694 -19.26 -0.12 31.14
CA GLN A 694 -18.24 0.58 31.92
C GLN A 694 -17.54 -0.37 32.92
N PHE A 695 -18.30 -1.26 33.55
CA PHE A 695 -17.73 -2.29 34.40
C PHE A 695 -16.91 -3.30 33.59
N TYR A 696 -17.40 -3.79 32.45
CA TYR A 696 -16.65 -4.70 31.59
C TYR A 696 -15.34 -4.05 31.11
N ASN A 697 -15.34 -2.78 30.77
CA ASN A 697 -14.13 -2.04 30.41
C ASN A 697 -13.14 -1.96 31.56
N GLU A 698 -13.62 -1.80 32.80
CA GLU A 698 -12.78 -1.76 33.99
C GLU A 698 -12.16 -3.14 34.27
N VAL A 699 -12.94 -4.22 34.12
CA VAL A 699 -12.45 -5.61 34.21
C VAL A 699 -11.41 -5.89 33.11
N GLU A 700 -11.68 -5.51 31.86
CA GLU A 700 -10.74 -5.70 30.75
C GLU A 700 -9.39 -5.02 31.02
N ARG A 701 -9.41 -3.81 31.56
CA ARG A 701 -8.21 -3.04 31.87
C ARG A 701 -7.34 -3.69 32.94
N GLN A 702 -7.94 -4.36 33.90
CA GLN A 702 -7.28 -5.01 35.03
C GLN A 702 -7.05 -6.50 34.80
N GLY A 703 -7.72 -7.09 33.82
CA GLY A 703 -7.62 -8.51 33.46
C GLY A 703 -6.38 -8.86 32.63
N TYR A 704 -5.24 -8.24 32.94
CA TYR A 704 -3.94 -8.46 32.30
C TYR A 704 -2.84 -8.53 33.35
N SER A 705 -2.04 -9.57 33.33
CA SER A 705 -0.94 -9.75 34.26
C SER A 705 0.26 -10.40 33.60
N ILE A 706 1.45 -9.91 33.89
CA ILE A 706 2.73 -10.54 33.59
C ILE A 706 3.49 -10.68 34.90
N LYS A 707 3.94 -11.89 35.20
CA LYS A 707 4.85 -12.22 36.30
C LYS A 707 6.04 -12.99 35.75
N PHE A 708 7.13 -13.01 36.50
CA PHE A 708 8.32 -13.77 36.16
C PHE A 708 8.62 -14.78 37.27
N LYS A 709 8.99 -16.00 36.89
CA LYS A 709 9.42 -17.07 37.78
C LYS A 709 10.82 -17.54 37.42
N ASN A 710 11.65 -17.78 38.42
CA ASN A 710 13.00 -18.27 38.22
C ASN A 710 13.03 -19.74 37.80
N VAL A 711 13.79 -20.01 36.76
CA VAL A 711 14.07 -21.36 36.23
C VAL A 711 15.57 -21.52 36.12
N SER A 712 16.13 -22.64 36.55
CA SER A 712 17.57 -22.92 36.52
C SER A 712 18.16 -22.75 35.12
N ALA A 713 19.24 -21.97 35.01
CA ALA A 713 19.95 -21.81 33.74
C ALA A 713 20.48 -23.14 33.21
N LYS A 714 21.02 -23.97 34.09
CA LYS A 714 21.51 -25.31 33.76
C LYS A 714 20.42 -26.19 33.14
N TYR A 715 19.17 -26.08 33.62
CA TYR A 715 18.05 -26.80 33.06
C TYR A 715 17.74 -26.32 31.63
N ILE A 716 17.68 -24.99 31.42
CA ILE A 716 17.42 -24.39 30.10
C ILE A 716 18.50 -24.79 29.09
N ASP A 717 19.79 -24.68 29.48
CA ASP A 717 20.93 -25.01 28.63
C ASP A 717 20.92 -26.52 28.28
N GLY A 718 20.58 -27.36 29.22
CA GLY A 718 20.40 -28.81 28.99
C GLY A 718 19.31 -29.11 27.95
N LEU A 719 18.17 -28.43 28.01
CA LEU A 719 17.10 -28.59 27.03
C LEU A 719 17.53 -28.14 25.63
N VAL A 720 18.35 -27.09 25.52
CA VAL A 720 18.90 -26.62 24.24
C VAL A 720 19.90 -27.62 23.67
N GLU A 721 20.77 -28.18 24.49
CA GLU A 721 21.73 -29.22 24.09
C GLU A 721 21.03 -30.48 23.59
N GLU A 722 19.96 -30.91 24.23
CA GLU A 722 19.15 -32.06 23.85
C GLU A 722 18.23 -31.80 22.64
N GLY A 723 18.12 -30.57 22.13
CA GLY A 723 17.22 -30.21 21.03
C GLY A 723 15.74 -30.20 21.40
N LYS A 724 15.41 -30.19 22.71
CA LYS A 724 14.04 -30.05 23.21
C LYS A 724 13.52 -28.61 23.23
N LEU A 725 14.46 -27.66 23.30
CA LEU A 725 14.18 -26.21 23.31
C LEU A 725 15.04 -25.50 22.27
N TYR A 726 14.45 -24.65 21.43
CA TYR A 726 15.13 -23.71 20.57
C TYR A 726 15.13 -22.34 21.26
N LEU A 727 16.30 -21.88 21.69
CA LEU A 727 16.48 -20.64 22.44
C LEU A 727 17.07 -19.53 21.57
N PHE A 728 16.42 -18.39 21.52
CA PHE A 728 16.87 -17.23 20.77
C PHE A 728 16.98 -16.00 21.67
N LYS A 729 18.08 -15.27 21.61
CA LYS A 729 18.17 -13.94 22.19
C LYS A 729 17.42 -12.94 21.31
N ILE A 730 16.57 -12.10 21.91
CA ILE A 730 15.83 -11.06 21.20
C ILE A 730 16.69 -9.83 21.10
N TYR A 731 17.06 -9.46 19.88
CA TYR A 731 17.90 -8.31 19.59
C TYR A 731 17.12 -7.21 18.88
N ASN A 732 17.51 -5.97 19.16
CA ASN A 732 17.31 -4.85 18.26
C ASN A 732 18.55 -3.95 18.32
N LYS A 733 18.51 -2.71 17.76
CA LYS A 733 19.72 -1.88 17.62
C LYS A 733 20.46 -1.63 18.94
N ASP A 734 19.78 -1.65 20.09
CA ASP A 734 20.42 -1.41 21.40
C ASP A 734 21.11 -2.65 21.96
N PHE A 735 20.72 -3.78 21.52
CA PHE A 735 21.26 -5.06 21.94
C PHE A 735 22.30 -5.60 20.96
N SER A 736 22.51 -4.90 19.84
CA SER A 736 23.57 -5.26 18.90
C SER A 736 24.92 -4.98 19.53
N GLU A 737 25.81 -5.94 19.49
CA GLU A 737 27.18 -5.88 20.05
C GLU A 737 27.96 -4.66 19.55
N PHE A 738 27.69 -4.20 18.34
CA PHE A 738 28.34 -3.07 17.69
C PHE A 738 27.52 -1.79 17.69
N SER A 739 26.34 -1.77 18.33
CA SER A 739 25.49 -0.59 18.37
C SER A 739 25.94 0.38 19.46
N LYS A 740 26.50 1.51 19.06
CA LYS A 740 26.78 2.66 19.96
C LYS A 740 25.63 3.68 19.96
N GLY A 741 24.50 3.36 19.32
CA GLY A 741 23.36 4.25 19.11
C GLY A 741 22.45 4.40 20.31
N LYS A 742 21.53 5.37 20.22
CA LYS A 742 20.42 5.52 21.17
C LYS A 742 19.37 4.45 20.91
N PRO A 743 18.57 4.05 21.93
CA PRO A 743 17.45 3.13 21.77
C PRO A 743 16.53 3.57 20.63
N ASN A 744 16.18 2.65 19.73
CA ASN A 744 15.14 2.91 18.75
C ASN A 744 13.74 2.71 19.36
N LEU A 745 12.71 3.18 18.69
CA LEU A 745 11.34 3.09 19.21
C LEU A 745 10.87 1.66 19.47
N HIS A 746 11.30 0.68 18.67
CA HIS A 746 10.95 -0.71 18.90
C HIS A 746 11.51 -1.23 20.22
N THR A 747 12.76 -0.86 20.55
CA THR A 747 13.37 -1.17 21.84
C THR A 747 12.66 -0.52 22.98
N VAL A 748 12.35 0.78 22.84
CA VAL A 748 11.67 1.54 23.90
C VAL A 748 10.33 0.88 24.21
N TYR A 749 9.51 0.60 23.20
CA TYR A 749 8.21 -0.07 23.41
C TYR A 749 8.36 -1.48 23.96
N PHE A 750 9.35 -2.26 23.50
CA PHE A 750 9.58 -3.60 24.01
C PHE A 750 9.95 -3.59 25.50
N LYS A 751 10.82 -2.68 25.91
CA LYS A 751 11.18 -2.50 27.33
C LYS A 751 10.00 -2.03 28.18
N MET A 752 9.15 -1.14 27.62
CA MET A 752 7.96 -0.63 28.32
C MET A 752 6.94 -1.72 28.63
N LEU A 753 6.84 -2.76 27.80
CA LEU A 753 5.95 -3.90 28.08
C LEU A 753 6.20 -4.52 29.46
N PHE A 754 7.45 -4.59 29.89
CA PHE A 754 7.91 -5.24 31.11
C PHE A 754 8.34 -4.29 32.23
N ASP A 755 8.06 -2.99 32.06
CA ASP A 755 8.31 -2.00 33.13
C ASP A 755 7.28 -2.19 34.25
N GLU A 756 7.72 -2.11 35.52
CA GLU A 756 6.86 -2.30 36.68
C GLU A 756 5.65 -1.38 36.71
N ARG A 757 5.77 -0.17 36.17
CA ARG A 757 4.65 0.77 36.08
C ARG A 757 3.61 0.29 35.09
N ASN A 758 4.05 -0.26 33.94
CA ASN A 758 3.15 -0.85 32.97
C ASN A 758 2.47 -2.11 33.51
N MET A 759 3.17 -2.89 34.31
CA MET A 759 2.60 -4.08 34.95
C MET A 759 1.57 -3.74 36.04
N ARG A 760 1.65 -2.56 36.65
CA ARG A 760 0.66 -2.05 37.62
C ARG A 760 -0.55 -1.41 36.96
N ASP A 761 -0.32 -0.66 35.86
CA ASP A 761 -1.36 0.09 35.15
C ASP A 761 -1.08 0.03 33.63
N VAL A 762 -1.72 -0.91 32.98
CA VAL A 762 -1.35 -1.34 31.64
C VAL A 762 -1.69 -0.30 30.57
N VAL A 763 -0.67 0.31 30.01
CA VAL A 763 -0.73 1.18 28.82
C VAL A 763 -0.32 0.42 27.57
N TYR A 764 0.71 -0.42 27.68
CA TYR A 764 1.25 -1.26 26.61
C TYR A 764 0.94 -2.73 26.89
N LYS A 765 0.13 -3.33 26.04
CA LYS A 765 -0.25 -4.74 26.15
C LYS A 765 0.50 -5.56 25.12
N LEU A 766 1.08 -6.68 25.56
CA LEU A 766 1.64 -7.70 24.68
C LEU A 766 0.48 -8.50 24.04
N ASN A 767 0.43 -8.49 22.71
CA ASN A 767 -0.58 -9.24 21.97
C ASN A 767 -0.06 -10.63 21.57
N GLY A 768 -0.99 -11.56 21.30
CA GLY A 768 -0.70 -12.79 20.59
C GLY A 768 -0.40 -12.55 19.11
N GLU A 769 -0.41 -13.62 18.31
CA GLU A 769 -0.17 -13.57 16.86
C GLU A 769 1.23 -13.04 16.48
N ALA A 770 2.20 -13.23 17.34
CA ALA A 770 3.60 -12.99 17.04
C ALA A 770 4.10 -13.99 15.98
N GLU A 771 5.08 -13.56 15.19
CA GLU A 771 5.58 -14.34 14.07
C GLU A 771 7.10 -14.42 14.07
N VAL A 772 7.61 -15.59 13.70
CA VAL A 772 9.03 -15.82 13.46
C VAL A 772 9.28 -15.98 11.97
N PHE A 773 10.26 -15.27 11.44
CA PHE A 773 10.65 -15.32 10.05
C PHE A 773 12.12 -15.69 9.92
N TYR A 774 12.43 -16.39 8.84
CA TYR A 774 13.80 -16.72 8.44
C TYR A 774 14.10 -16.15 7.06
N ARG A 775 15.29 -15.61 6.90
CA ARG A 775 15.82 -15.17 5.63
C ARG A 775 17.19 -15.78 5.43
N LYS A 776 17.37 -16.52 4.33
CA LYS A 776 18.66 -17.07 3.92
C LYS A 776 19.65 -15.96 3.57
N ALA A 777 20.92 -16.19 3.82
CA ALA A 777 21.99 -15.39 3.22
C ALA A 777 21.85 -15.43 1.69
N SER A 778 21.89 -14.24 1.07
CA SER A 778 21.77 -14.10 -0.39
C SER A 778 23.04 -13.56 -1.06
N ILE A 779 24.00 -13.09 -0.27
CA ILE A 779 25.33 -12.69 -0.76
C ILE A 779 26.31 -13.80 -0.36
N ALA A 780 26.78 -14.54 -1.37
CA ALA A 780 27.77 -15.59 -1.17
C ALA A 780 29.08 -15.01 -0.63
N GLU A 781 29.85 -15.80 0.12
CA GLU A 781 31.08 -15.38 0.77
C GLU A 781 32.07 -14.76 -0.23
N VAL A 782 32.18 -15.34 -1.42
CA VAL A 782 33.06 -14.86 -2.51
C VAL A 782 32.66 -13.48 -3.06
N ASN A 783 31.44 -13.05 -2.83
CA ASN A 783 30.90 -11.75 -3.28
C ASN A 783 30.82 -10.69 -2.16
N GLN A 784 31.29 -11.02 -0.96
CA GLN A 784 31.29 -10.10 0.16
C GLN A 784 32.39 -9.04 -0.01
N VAL A 785 32.00 -7.78 0.13
CA VAL A 785 32.92 -6.64 0.15
C VAL A 785 33.16 -6.24 1.60
N THR A 786 34.35 -6.51 2.11
CA THR A 786 34.70 -6.18 3.49
C THR A 786 35.85 -5.20 3.54
N HIS A 787 35.66 -4.08 4.22
CA HIS A 787 36.69 -3.14 4.62
C HIS A 787 37.34 -3.67 5.91
N LYS A 788 38.59 -3.88 5.88
CA LYS A 788 39.32 -4.44 7.03
C LYS A 788 39.45 -3.41 8.18
N LYS A 789 39.60 -3.94 9.38
CA LYS A 789 39.91 -3.16 10.57
C LYS A 789 41.08 -2.20 10.30
N ASN A 790 40.93 -0.94 10.73
CA ASN A 790 41.90 0.15 10.60
C ASN A 790 42.22 0.60 9.15
N GLU A 791 41.54 0.06 8.12
CA GLU A 791 41.62 0.62 6.76
C GLU A 791 40.82 1.93 6.66
N PRO A 792 41.39 3.00 6.06
CA PRO A 792 40.64 4.25 5.90
C PRO A 792 39.52 4.11 4.88
N ILE A 793 38.29 4.47 5.26
CA ILE A 793 37.12 4.50 4.41
C ILE A 793 36.78 5.95 4.08
N GLN A 794 36.64 6.26 2.80
CA GLN A 794 36.20 7.61 2.39
C GLN A 794 34.77 7.90 2.85
N ASN A 795 34.62 9.03 3.53
CA ASN A 795 33.32 9.48 4.01
C ASN A 795 32.50 10.00 2.82
N LYS A 796 31.33 9.42 2.60
CA LYS A 796 30.39 9.85 1.56
C LYS A 796 29.54 11.06 1.98
N ASN A 797 29.49 11.37 3.27
CA ASN A 797 28.75 12.51 3.79
C ASN A 797 29.57 13.81 3.54
N PRO A 798 29.07 14.77 2.73
CA PRO A 798 29.79 16.00 2.38
C PRO A 798 30.26 16.79 3.63
N HIS A 799 29.45 16.85 4.68
CA HIS A 799 29.81 17.57 5.91
C HIS A 799 30.92 16.86 6.70
N VAL A 800 30.95 15.52 6.66
CA VAL A 800 32.05 14.74 7.29
C VAL A 800 33.30 14.79 6.42
N GLN A 801 33.17 14.86 5.08
CA GLN A 801 34.31 15.04 4.18
C GLN A 801 35.07 16.36 4.43
N ILE A 802 34.38 17.45 4.78
CA ILE A 802 34.98 18.74 5.09
C ILE A 802 35.81 18.66 6.38
N SER A 803 35.37 17.90 7.39
CA SER A 803 36.05 17.76 8.68
C SER A 803 37.01 16.56 8.76
N LYS A 804 36.64 15.45 8.10
CA LYS A 804 37.40 14.21 7.99
C LYS A 804 37.16 13.56 6.64
N GLY A 805 38.11 13.61 5.74
CA GLY A 805 38.01 12.95 4.43
C GLY A 805 37.82 11.43 4.54
N THR A 806 38.43 10.81 5.53
CA THR A 806 38.38 9.38 5.81
C THR A 806 38.03 9.07 7.26
N SER A 807 37.43 7.94 7.50
CA SER A 807 37.20 7.36 8.83
C SER A 807 37.80 5.97 8.93
N THR A 808 38.36 5.63 10.10
CA THR A 808 38.87 4.30 10.42
C THR A 808 38.03 3.68 11.52
N PHE A 809 37.87 2.36 11.46
CA PHE A 809 37.11 1.59 12.47
C PHE A 809 38.01 0.48 13.04
N ASP A 810 37.82 0.19 14.30
CA ASP A 810 38.55 -0.84 15.05
C ASP A 810 38.04 -2.27 14.83
N TYR A 811 37.13 -2.43 13.84
CA TYR A 811 36.51 -3.70 13.43
C TYR A 811 36.29 -3.74 11.92
N ASP A 812 36.10 -4.95 11.36
CA ASP A 812 35.79 -5.17 9.95
C ASP A 812 34.37 -4.69 9.62
N ILE A 813 34.20 -3.95 8.52
CA ILE A 813 32.90 -3.52 8.02
C ILE A 813 32.58 -4.26 6.73
N THR A 814 31.63 -5.17 6.77
CA THR A 814 31.12 -5.86 5.58
C THR A 814 29.94 -5.09 5.00
N LYS A 815 30.06 -4.73 3.70
CA LYS A 815 28.96 -4.09 2.98
C LYS A 815 27.75 -5.02 2.96
N ASP A 816 26.57 -4.46 3.25
CA ASP A 816 25.31 -5.22 3.26
C ASP A 816 25.32 -6.48 4.16
N ARG A 817 26.08 -6.46 5.26
CA ARG A 817 26.29 -7.56 6.21
C ARG A 817 25.00 -8.32 6.55
N ARG A 818 23.87 -7.63 6.64
CA ARG A 818 22.55 -8.25 6.93
C ARG A 818 22.11 -9.29 5.90
N TYR A 819 22.72 -9.31 4.71
CA TYR A 819 22.41 -10.25 3.62
C TYR A 819 23.49 -11.30 3.40
N THR A 820 24.59 -11.20 4.14
CA THR A 820 25.71 -12.17 4.09
C THR A 820 25.55 -13.32 5.09
N VAL A 821 24.56 -13.20 5.98
CA VAL A 821 24.28 -14.22 7.01
C VAL A 821 22.79 -14.54 7.04
N ASP A 822 22.48 -15.75 7.44
CA ASP A 822 21.10 -16.13 7.75
C ASP A 822 20.57 -15.28 8.89
N LYS A 823 19.29 -14.92 8.80
CA LYS A 823 18.70 -14.04 9.78
C LYS A 823 17.33 -14.53 10.24
N PHE A 824 17.18 -14.73 11.53
CA PHE A 824 15.88 -14.92 12.16
C PHE A 824 15.31 -13.57 12.60
N GLN A 825 14.01 -13.36 12.41
CA GLN A 825 13.30 -12.13 12.76
C GLN A 825 12.06 -12.45 13.57
N PHE A 826 11.78 -11.60 14.55
CA PHE A 826 10.63 -11.69 15.44
C PHE A 826 9.72 -10.48 15.26
N HIS A 827 8.51 -10.73 14.80
CA HIS A 827 7.47 -9.73 14.69
C HIS A 827 6.49 -9.91 15.84
N LEU A 828 6.44 -8.92 16.71
CA LEU A 828 5.68 -8.94 17.95
C LEU A 828 4.64 -7.82 17.94
N PRO A 829 3.34 -8.12 17.78
CA PRO A 829 2.30 -7.10 17.89
C PRO A 829 2.06 -6.69 19.33
N ILE A 830 1.83 -5.40 19.53
CA ILE A 830 1.47 -4.81 20.80
C ILE A 830 0.26 -3.90 20.62
N THR A 831 -0.51 -3.71 21.70
CA THR A 831 -1.53 -2.66 21.77
C THR A 831 -1.02 -1.54 22.64
N MET A 832 -0.95 -0.32 22.10
CA MET A 832 -0.66 0.89 22.86
C MET A 832 -1.96 1.50 23.35
N ASN A 833 -1.92 2.20 24.48
CA ASN A 833 -3.08 2.82 25.10
C ASN A 833 -4.18 1.84 25.48
N PHE A 834 -3.81 0.65 25.93
CA PHE A 834 -4.73 -0.45 26.23
C PHE A 834 -5.82 -0.05 27.26
N GLY A 835 -5.47 0.71 28.28
CA GLY A 835 -6.38 1.13 29.34
C GLY A 835 -7.21 2.39 29.04
N VAL A 836 -7.18 2.91 27.82
CA VAL A 836 -7.91 4.14 27.48
C VAL A 836 -9.41 3.92 27.44
N LYS A 837 -10.18 4.75 28.16
CA LYS A 837 -11.64 4.79 28.09
C LYS A 837 -12.08 5.46 26.78
N ASP A 838 -13.27 5.14 26.33
CA ASP A 838 -13.85 5.65 25.08
C ASP A 838 -13.78 7.18 24.95
N ASN A 839 -13.45 7.70 23.76
CA ASN A 839 -12.82 9.01 23.58
C ASN A 839 -13.58 10.02 22.75
N THR A 840 -14.88 10.04 22.86
CA THR A 840 -15.69 11.05 22.19
C THR A 840 -15.38 12.48 22.61
N SER A 841 -14.63 12.71 23.70
CA SER A 841 -14.37 14.03 24.25
C SER A 841 -12.91 14.35 24.58
N ILE A 842 -11.94 13.72 23.85
CA ILE A 842 -10.49 13.98 24.14
C ILE A 842 -10.13 15.46 24.03
N ASN A 843 -10.65 16.14 23.01
CA ASN A 843 -10.35 17.56 22.79
C ASN A 843 -10.90 18.42 23.93
N GLU A 844 -12.11 18.14 24.42
CA GLU A 844 -12.69 18.83 25.58
C GLU A 844 -11.83 18.62 26.83
N ARG A 845 -11.41 17.38 27.09
CA ARG A 845 -10.50 17.07 28.22
C ARG A 845 -9.17 17.78 28.11
N VAL A 846 -8.59 17.87 26.90
CA VAL A 846 -7.37 18.63 26.63
C VAL A 846 -7.59 20.11 26.91
N TYR A 847 -8.69 20.69 26.39
CA TYR A 847 -9.03 22.09 26.63
C TYR A 847 -9.26 22.39 28.10
N ASP A 848 -9.95 21.52 28.83
CA ASP A 848 -10.18 21.68 30.27
C ASP A 848 -8.90 21.63 31.08
N THR A 849 -7.98 20.73 30.68
CA THR A 849 -6.65 20.66 31.32
C THR A 849 -5.82 21.91 31.03
N ILE A 850 -5.82 22.40 29.78
CA ILE A 850 -5.13 23.64 29.42
C ILE A 850 -5.70 24.83 30.21
N ARG A 851 -7.05 24.91 30.35
CA ARG A 851 -7.72 25.97 31.11
C ARG A 851 -7.42 25.90 32.60
N ALA A 852 -7.32 24.68 33.14
CA ALA A 852 -7.07 24.48 34.58
C ALA A 852 -5.63 24.73 34.98
N ASN A 853 -4.68 24.63 34.05
CA ASN A 853 -3.23 24.77 34.36
C ASN A 853 -2.65 26.00 33.67
N LYS A 854 -2.45 27.06 34.46
CA LYS A 854 -1.85 28.33 33.99
C LYS A 854 -0.36 28.22 33.67
N ASP A 855 0.33 27.24 34.23
CA ASP A 855 1.76 27.01 34.03
C ASP A 855 2.08 26.00 32.94
N LEU A 856 1.08 25.66 32.14
CA LEU A 856 1.21 24.66 31.06
C LEU A 856 1.77 25.31 29.79
N PHE A 857 2.73 24.63 29.17
CA PHE A 857 3.25 24.99 27.86
C PHE A 857 2.71 24.04 26.80
N VAL A 858 2.45 24.56 25.61
CA VAL A 858 1.97 23.78 24.47
C VAL A 858 3.05 23.78 23.37
N ILE A 859 3.40 22.60 22.90
CA ILE A 859 4.32 22.44 21.77
C ILE A 859 3.48 22.21 20.50
N GLY A 860 3.44 23.23 19.65
CA GLY A 860 2.89 23.13 18.31
C GLY A 860 3.94 22.59 17.34
N ILE A 861 3.58 21.58 16.53
CA ILE A 861 4.47 20.98 15.54
C ILE A 861 3.84 21.12 14.17
N ASP A 862 4.52 21.81 13.26
CA ASP A 862 4.14 21.92 11.86
C ASP A 862 5.00 21.00 10.99
N ARG A 863 4.34 20.36 10.00
CA ARG A 863 4.97 19.52 8.99
C ARG A 863 4.83 20.18 7.63
N GLY A 864 5.94 20.75 7.15
CA GLY A 864 5.98 21.42 5.85
C GLY A 864 6.64 20.60 4.75
N GLU A 865 6.40 20.99 3.49
CA GLU A 865 7.10 20.44 2.35
C GLU A 865 8.58 20.88 2.30
N ARG A 866 8.85 22.15 2.63
CA ARG A 866 10.20 22.73 2.67
C ARG A 866 10.91 22.49 4.00
N HIS A 867 10.16 22.41 5.07
CA HIS A 867 10.67 22.11 6.41
C HIS A 867 10.15 20.76 6.81
N LEU A 868 11.03 19.85 7.22
CA LEU A 868 10.63 18.52 7.65
C LEU A 868 9.70 18.62 8.86
N LEU A 869 10.16 19.29 9.94
CA LEU A 869 9.34 19.66 11.07
C LEU A 869 9.79 21.03 11.57
N TYR A 870 8.83 21.85 11.95
CA TYR A 870 9.03 23.10 12.65
C TYR A 870 8.22 23.07 13.92
N LEU A 871 8.77 23.57 15.02
CA LEU A 871 8.07 23.56 16.28
C LEU A 871 8.11 24.92 16.97
N SER A 872 7.03 25.20 17.69
CA SER A 872 6.89 26.39 18.54
C SER A 872 6.38 25.96 19.91
N VAL A 873 6.98 26.48 20.96
CA VAL A 873 6.51 26.33 22.34
C VAL A 873 5.81 27.61 22.73
N ILE A 874 4.56 27.51 23.14
CA ILE A 874 3.76 28.66 23.61
C ILE A 874 3.37 28.47 25.07
N ASP A 875 3.31 29.58 25.81
CA ASP A 875 2.78 29.60 27.18
C ASP A 875 1.24 29.71 27.23
N SER A 876 0.66 29.67 28.41
CA SER A 876 -0.79 29.76 28.60
C SER A 876 -1.43 31.08 28.12
N SER A 877 -0.62 32.14 27.93
CA SER A 877 -1.07 33.43 27.38
C SER A 877 -1.01 33.46 25.83
N GLY A 878 -0.52 32.39 25.18
CA GLY A 878 -0.31 32.32 23.75
C GLY A 878 0.97 32.95 23.25
N ARG A 879 1.85 33.40 24.13
CA ARG A 879 3.15 33.95 23.78
C ARG A 879 4.12 32.84 23.39
N VAL A 880 4.80 33.01 22.25
CA VAL A 880 5.85 32.08 21.80
C VAL A 880 7.08 32.26 22.68
N VAL A 881 7.48 31.21 23.38
CA VAL A 881 8.66 31.19 24.28
C VAL A 881 9.89 30.56 23.63
N GLU A 882 9.68 29.63 22.70
CA GLU A 882 10.77 29.01 21.95
C GLU A 882 10.28 28.54 20.58
N GLN A 883 11.09 28.73 19.55
CA GLN A 883 10.86 28.21 18.21
C GLN A 883 12.09 27.47 17.71
N LYS A 884 11.89 26.40 16.97
CA LYS A 884 12.99 25.60 16.44
C LYS A 884 12.60 24.90 15.13
N THR A 885 13.47 25.03 14.14
CA THR A 885 13.41 24.13 12.99
C THR A 885 14.11 22.81 13.33
N LEU A 886 13.51 21.68 12.91
CA LEU A 886 14.14 20.37 13.03
C LEU A 886 14.81 19.94 11.71
N ASN A 887 14.94 20.83 10.72
CA ASN A 887 15.80 20.60 9.57
C ASN A 887 17.26 20.42 10.01
N LEU A 888 17.66 21.19 11.01
CA LEU A 888 18.98 21.18 11.63
C LEU A 888 18.89 20.57 13.02
N ILE A 889 19.58 19.46 13.26
CA ILE A 889 19.63 18.80 14.56
C ILE A 889 21.07 18.74 15.06
N GLU A 890 21.33 19.39 16.20
CA GLU A 890 22.63 19.37 16.86
C GLU A 890 22.80 18.10 17.71
N ASP A 891 23.88 17.36 17.51
CA ASP A 891 24.33 16.32 18.42
C ASP A 891 25.01 16.93 19.66
N GLU A 892 24.46 16.68 20.83
CA GLU A 892 24.92 17.33 22.05
C GLU A 892 26.34 16.94 22.47
N LYS A 893 26.79 15.75 22.10
CA LYS A 893 28.12 15.26 22.50
C LYS A 893 29.20 15.79 21.58
N THR A 894 28.91 15.78 20.28
CA THR A 894 29.89 16.16 19.26
C THR A 894 29.79 17.62 18.84
N LYS A 895 28.69 18.31 19.25
CA LYS A 895 28.32 19.66 18.79
C LYS A 895 28.17 19.78 17.27
N TYR A 896 28.07 18.66 16.60
CA TYR A 896 27.86 18.59 15.16
C TYR A 896 26.40 18.87 14.81
N ILE A 897 26.17 19.77 13.85
CA ILE A 897 24.84 20.09 13.35
C ILE A 897 24.60 19.27 12.09
N GLN A 898 23.61 18.38 12.13
CA GLN A 898 23.17 17.59 11.01
C GLN A 898 22.06 18.31 10.25
N ASP A 899 22.34 18.72 9.00
CA ASP A 899 21.33 19.26 8.09
C ASP A 899 20.60 18.11 7.37
N TYR A 900 19.46 17.72 7.90
CA TYR A 900 18.64 16.64 7.33
C TYR A 900 17.92 17.04 6.06
N HIS A 901 17.57 18.33 5.88
CA HIS A 901 16.95 18.83 4.67
C HIS A 901 17.90 18.68 3.49
N SER A 902 19.09 19.24 3.60
CA SER A 902 20.12 19.13 2.54
C SER A 902 20.52 17.68 2.26
N LEU A 903 20.55 16.81 3.27
CA LEU A 903 20.84 15.40 3.06
C LEU A 903 19.74 14.65 2.30
N LEU A 904 18.47 14.95 2.59
CA LEU A 904 17.34 14.35 1.89
C LEU A 904 17.30 14.84 0.43
N ASP A 905 17.47 16.14 0.20
CA ASP A 905 17.55 16.73 -1.15
C ASP A 905 18.70 16.11 -1.96
N LEU A 906 19.89 15.98 -1.36
CA LEU A 906 21.03 15.34 -2.02
C LEU A 906 20.73 13.89 -2.36
N LYS A 907 20.13 13.14 -1.45
CA LYS A 907 19.78 11.73 -1.69
C LYS A 907 18.69 11.59 -2.76
N GLU A 908 17.71 12.47 -2.79
CA GLU A 908 16.69 12.47 -3.84
C GLU A 908 17.29 12.77 -5.21
N LYS A 909 18.16 13.79 -5.31
CA LYS A 909 18.91 14.10 -6.53
C LYS A 909 19.81 12.94 -6.95
N ASN A 910 20.47 12.28 -6.01
CA ASN A 910 21.30 11.13 -6.32
C ASN A 910 20.46 9.94 -6.80
N GLN A 911 19.30 9.66 -6.18
CA GLN A 911 18.39 8.63 -6.67
C GLN A 911 17.91 8.91 -8.10
N GLU A 912 17.64 10.16 -8.43
CA GLU A 912 17.28 10.53 -9.80
C GLU A 912 18.41 10.25 -10.78
N LYS A 913 19.66 10.60 -10.42
CA LYS A 913 20.86 10.30 -11.23
C LYS A 913 21.07 8.79 -11.34
N GLU A 914 20.94 8.05 -10.24
CA GLU A 914 21.08 6.60 -10.19
C GLU A 914 20.03 5.92 -11.10
N ARG A 915 18.78 6.40 -11.09
CA ARG A 915 17.73 5.92 -12.00
C ARG A 915 18.07 6.21 -13.46
N LYS A 916 18.54 7.44 -13.77
CA LYS A 916 18.92 7.82 -15.14
C LYS A 916 20.11 7.01 -15.65
N ASN A 917 21.04 6.68 -14.79
CA ASN A 917 22.27 5.96 -15.15
C ASN A 917 22.15 4.43 -14.97
N TRP A 918 21.02 3.91 -14.57
CA TRP A 918 20.79 2.51 -14.24
C TRP A 918 21.80 1.95 -13.23
N SER A 919 22.16 2.75 -12.25
CA SER A 919 22.99 2.31 -11.13
C SER A 919 22.12 1.87 -9.95
N GLU A 920 22.74 1.17 -9.00
CA GLU A 920 22.06 0.71 -7.79
C GLU A 920 21.45 1.88 -7.02
N ILE A 921 20.14 1.84 -6.76
CA ILE A 921 19.38 2.93 -6.09
C ILE A 921 19.53 2.81 -4.58
N GLU A 922 20.10 3.84 -3.93
CA GLU A 922 20.18 3.91 -2.48
C GLU A 922 18.82 4.21 -1.83
N SER A 923 18.49 3.48 -0.75
CA SER A 923 17.27 3.70 0.00
C SER A 923 17.33 4.98 0.85
N ILE A 924 16.31 5.82 0.73
CA ILE A 924 16.12 7.00 1.61
C ILE A 924 15.47 6.61 2.94
N LYS A 925 14.86 5.43 3.02
CA LYS A 925 14.04 5.01 4.17
C LYS A 925 14.81 5.06 5.48
N GLU A 926 16.04 4.57 5.51
CA GLU A 926 16.86 4.56 6.72
C GLU A 926 17.23 5.97 7.20
N LEU A 927 17.46 6.91 6.26
CA LEU A 927 17.71 8.31 6.61
C LEU A 927 16.46 8.95 7.22
N LYS A 928 15.27 8.70 6.65
CA LYS A 928 13.99 9.19 7.17
C LYS A 928 13.69 8.61 8.57
N GLU A 929 13.95 7.34 8.80
CA GLU A 929 13.79 6.69 10.12
C GLU A 929 14.78 7.27 11.15
N GLY A 930 16.02 7.50 10.75
CA GLY A 930 17.04 8.16 11.57
C GLY A 930 16.64 9.59 11.96
N TYR A 931 16.15 10.36 11.00
CA TYR A 931 15.63 11.71 11.24
C TYR A 931 14.48 11.71 12.25
N LEU A 932 13.46 10.86 12.06
CA LEU A 932 12.31 10.78 12.98
C LEU A 932 12.75 10.44 14.40
N SER A 933 13.70 9.54 14.56
CA SER A 933 14.25 9.21 15.89
C SER A 933 14.91 10.41 16.56
N GLN A 934 15.69 11.19 15.84
CA GLN A 934 16.33 12.41 16.36
C GLN A 934 15.31 13.51 16.67
N ALA A 935 14.33 13.72 15.78
CA ALA A 935 13.26 14.69 15.97
C ALA A 935 12.46 14.41 17.25
N ILE A 936 12.02 13.15 17.45
CA ILE A 936 11.32 12.73 18.68
C ILE A 936 12.18 13.00 19.91
N HIS A 937 13.47 12.75 19.84
CA HIS A 937 14.37 13.00 20.96
C HIS A 937 14.45 14.50 21.33
N VAL A 938 14.51 15.38 20.33
CA VAL A 938 14.49 16.84 20.55
C VAL A 938 13.16 17.28 21.15
N ILE A 939 12.04 16.80 20.63
CA ILE A 939 10.69 17.09 21.15
C ILE A 939 10.56 16.65 22.60
N THR A 940 11.00 15.42 22.91
CA THR A 940 10.96 14.89 24.28
C THR A 940 11.79 15.73 25.24
N LYS A 941 12.94 16.24 24.82
CA LYS A 941 13.74 17.15 25.64
C LYS A 941 13.04 18.48 25.93
N LEU A 942 12.35 19.02 24.94
CA LEU A 942 11.55 20.23 25.14
C LEU A 942 10.38 19.97 26.10
N MET A 943 9.70 18.84 25.98
CA MET A 943 8.67 18.43 26.94
C MET A 943 9.20 18.37 28.36
N ILE A 944 10.43 17.85 28.56
CA ILE A 944 11.08 17.78 29.87
C ILE A 944 11.51 19.16 30.35
N LYS A 945 11.98 20.03 29.46
CA LYS A 945 12.44 21.39 29.78
C LYS A 945 11.29 22.25 30.29
N TYR A 946 10.12 22.12 29.68
CA TYR A 946 8.95 22.94 30.00
C TYR A 946 7.93 22.24 30.92
N ASN A 947 8.27 21.06 31.44
CA ASN A 947 7.47 20.22 32.34
C ASN A 947 6.30 19.53 31.64
#